data_6435797a8a0812f1a7883997ff29018f
#
_entry.id   6435797a8a0812f1a7883997ff29018f
#
_cell.length_a   1.000
_cell.length_b   1.000
_cell.length_c   1.000
_cell.angle_alpha   90.00
_cell.angle_beta   90.00
_cell.angle_gamma   90.00
#
_symmetry.space_group_name_H-M   'P 1'
#
loop_
_entity.id
_entity.type
_entity.pdbx_description
1 polymer ?
#
loop_
_entity_poly.entity_id
_entity_poly.type
_entity_poly.pdbx_seq_one_letter_code
_entity_poly.pdbx_strand_id
1 'polypeptide(L)'
;MPAESLEARPLAAVGGKELKLYVEAMDCPVEVGEIETALKDNPLIADKHFDVVNRTVPLVLTAANADTAGSFAVFKAIGMPAVEVKTAGGASETVLAVENMASDADVKAVLDVSGLDAAVDRKAQTVQFVTDAEHVLGIITRLNEAGWKASVKSTKTDTGIKKDEKLPSARLGTALVLAFGAEALELAGTFPEWAVMVPALIAIVLAGFGTIKKGVLCLVRGVFNMSTLMAVAVTGAACLGAWPEAAMVMTLYEIGEMIESLSMTRARKAIRTLLSVAPNEVEARINGTWTKIPIETAPAGIVYRVEPGERAALDGVVEDGTCSTDESMITGESLPVQKAAGATVWAGALSLESTIVIRSTAAAKDSMSARIIRAVEEAEQKKAPLQRFVDKFAARYTPTVFVIAVAVAIVGPLVTELPWTTWIYRALVLLVIACPCALVISTPVTIVSALALAARRGVLVKGGVYLEEGRNLKNAALDKTGTITRGEPKFQTLTLIGASDETKVWQQAASLADMSSHPVSRAVSDAAEAKHVETRVVKDFKALPGAGTEGRIDGALLRLTNLKWLESKGLATPEVKAAFEAAHAKGQTAVALSDMFGVMGVFAVADTVKDGAAEAIAAMKRAGITPYLLTGDNSRAAQAIGTSVGIAAENIKAELLPEEKLSHIEALEGKAATAMVGDGINDAPALSRARIGFAMGVKGADSAIEAADVALMDDDVGKIAWFKRLSELTHRTMAQNIIFALGVKVCFAVAAMAGVATMWMAVFADTGVTLLVVAWGLRLMRAGAKVDAMTRA
;
A
#
# COMPACT_ATOMS: atom_id res chain seq x y z
N MET A 1 -2.73 -11.99 -30.32
CA MET A 1 -1.41 -12.30 -29.78
C MET A 1 -1.59 -12.43 -28.29
N PRO A 2 -1.24 -13.56 -27.65
CA PRO A 2 -1.47 -13.76 -26.23
C PRO A 2 -0.56 -12.85 -25.42
N ALA A 3 -1.09 -12.30 -24.32
CA ALA A 3 -0.37 -11.51 -23.34
C ALA A 3 0.59 -12.45 -22.60
N GLU A 4 1.89 -12.22 -22.80
CA GLU A 4 2.91 -12.84 -21.96
C GLU A 4 2.70 -12.36 -20.51
N SER A 5 2.45 -13.31 -19.65
CA SER A 5 2.39 -13.16 -18.21
C SER A 5 3.78 -12.76 -17.71
N LEU A 6 3.94 -11.50 -17.32
CA LEU A 6 5.07 -11.06 -16.51
C LEU A 6 4.87 -11.59 -15.08
N GLU A 7 5.32 -12.82 -14.84
CA GLU A 7 5.55 -13.33 -13.50
C GLU A 7 6.59 -12.44 -12.82
N ALA A 8 6.16 -11.73 -11.77
CA ALA A 8 7.07 -11.08 -10.84
C ALA A 8 7.81 -12.20 -10.07
N ARG A 9 9.04 -12.53 -10.50
CA ARG A 9 9.93 -13.38 -9.73
C ARG A 9 10.35 -12.65 -8.45
N PRO A 10 10.33 -13.29 -7.29
CA PRO A 10 10.84 -12.69 -6.07
C PRO A 10 12.34 -12.36 -6.24
N LEU A 11 12.74 -11.16 -5.84
CA LEU A 11 14.11 -10.61 -5.94
C LEU A 11 15.22 -11.53 -5.38
N ALA A 12 14.90 -12.50 -4.54
CA ALA A 12 15.85 -13.37 -3.85
C ALA A 12 16.42 -14.53 -4.70
N ALA A 13 16.00 -14.73 -5.95
CA ALA A 13 16.38 -15.90 -6.73
C ALA A 13 17.60 -15.70 -7.65
N VAL A 14 18.13 -14.48 -7.79
CA VAL A 14 19.32 -14.18 -8.62
C VAL A 14 20.43 -13.72 -7.68
N GLY A 15 21.51 -14.49 -7.58
CA GLY A 15 22.69 -14.22 -6.73
C GLY A 15 23.52 -12.99 -7.17
N GLY A 16 22.85 -11.87 -7.53
CA GLY A 16 23.42 -10.61 -7.95
C GLY A 16 23.55 -9.61 -6.81
N LYS A 17 24.43 -8.62 -6.96
CA LYS A 17 24.58 -7.51 -6.02
C LYS A 17 23.44 -6.50 -6.23
N GLU A 18 22.72 -6.16 -5.15
CA GLU A 18 21.74 -5.08 -5.17
C GLU A 18 22.46 -3.72 -5.05
N LEU A 19 22.14 -2.80 -5.96
CA LEU A 19 22.68 -1.43 -6.00
C LEU A 19 21.49 -0.46 -6.01
N LYS A 20 21.35 0.36 -4.98
CA LYS A 20 20.31 1.38 -4.91
C LYS A 20 20.90 2.74 -5.28
N LEU A 21 20.39 3.38 -6.34
CA LEU A 21 20.84 4.68 -6.80
C LEU A 21 19.81 5.75 -6.49
N TYR A 22 20.26 6.92 -6.04
CA TYR A 22 19.44 8.14 -5.95
C TYR A 22 19.68 9.00 -7.20
N VAL A 23 18.59 9.40 -7.86
CA VAL A 23 18.61 10.23 -9.07
C VAL A 23 17.78 11.49 -8.80
N GLU A 24 18.45 12.60 -8.53
CA GLU A 24 17.78 13.87 -8.16
C GLU A 24 16.77 14.34 -9.21
N ALA A 25 17.09 14.13 -10.49
CA ALA A 25 16.25 14.51 -11.62
C ALA A 25 15.06 13.58 -11.86
N MET A 26 14.90 12.48 -11.10
CA MET A 26 13.79 11.52 -11.26
C MET A 26 12.60 11.95 -10.41
N ASP A 27 11.85 12.94 -10.86
CA ASP A 27 10.69 13.46 -10.14
C ASP A 27 9.36 13.23 -10.86
N CYS A 28 9.39 12.78 -12.11
CA CYS A 28 8.19 12.50 -12.89
C CYS A 28 8.27 11.19 -13.71
N PRO A 29 7.13 10.62 -14.13
CA PRO A 29 7.08 9.39 -14.92
C PRO A 29 7.78 9.47 -16.29
N VAL A 30 7.95 10.66 -16.85
CA VAL A 30 8.62 10.84 -18.14
C VAL A 30 10.11 10.56 -18.00
N GLU A 31 10.73 11.03 -16.93
CA GLU A 31 12.14 10.80 -16.61
C GLU A 31 12.41 9.33 -16.28
N VAL A 32 11.47 8.67 -15.60
CA VAL A 32 11.51 7.20 -15.42
C VAL A 32 11.56 6.49 -16.78
N GLY A 33 10.74 6.90 -17.75
CA GLY A 33 10.76 6.33 -19.10
C GLY A 33 12.08 6.55 -19.83
N GLU A 34 12.71 7.71 -19.64
CA GLU A 34 14.05 8.00 -20.19
C GLU A 34 15.13 7.11 -19.56
N ILE A 35 15.12 6.96 -18.24
CA ILE A 35 16.04 6.08 -17.51
C ILE A 35 15.78 4.61 -17.89
N GLU A 36 14.52 4.19 -17.95
CA GLU A 36 14.14 2.84 -18.33
C GLU A 36 14.64 2.47 -19.74
N THR A 37 14.50 3.41 -20.68
CA THR A 37 14.98 3.26 -22.06
C THR A 37 16.50 3.18 -22.09
N ALA A 38 17.21 4.02 -21.34
CA ALA A 38 18.67 4.02 -21.28
C ALA A 38 19.24 2.75 -20.62
N LEU A 39 18.50 2.12 -19.71
CA LEU A 39 18.90 0.90 -19.02
C LEU A 39 18.43 -0.38 -19.71
N LYS A 40 17.65 -0.29 -20.82
CA LYS A 40 16.96 -1.42 -21.42
C LYS A 40 17.91 -2.50 -21.95
N ASP A 41 19.01 -2.09 -22.55
CA ASP A 41 19.95 -2.97 -23.23
C ASP A 41 21.29 -3.09 -22.46
N ASN A 42 21.31 -2.78 -21.16
CA ASN A 42 22.51 -2.85 -20.36
C ASN A 42 22.73 -4.29 -19.81
N PRO A 43 23.75 -5.02 -20.26
CA PRO A 43 23.97 -6.41 -19.87
C PRO A 43 24.37 -6.61 -18.41
N LEU A 44 24.73 -5.54 -17.71
CA LEU A 44 25.14 -5.58 -16.30
C LEU A 44 23.93 -5.59 -15.34
N ILE A 45 22.72 -5.32 -15.83
CA ILE A 45 21.52 -5.17 -15.03
C ILE A 45 20.59 -6.36 -15.28
N ALA A 46 20.40 -7.18 -14.24
CA ALA A 46 19.48 -8.31 -14.28
C ALA A 46 18.03 -7.88 -14.05
N ASP A 47 17.83 -6.93 -13.14
CA ASP A 47 16.51 -6.36 -12.83
C ASP A 47 16.64 -4.90 -12.39
N LYS A 48 15.58 -4.12 -12.58
CA LYS A 48 15.53 -2.71 -12.25
C LYS A 48 14.17 -2.31 -11.76
N HIS A 49 14.18 -1.46 -10.75
CA HIS A 49 12.97 -0.94 -10.14
C HIS A 49 13.06 0.59 -10.02
N PHE A 50 11.93 1.31 -10.16
CA PHE A 50 11.91 2.76 -10.11
C PHE A 50 11.02 3.25 -9.00
N ASP A 51 11.60 3.87 -8.00
CA ASP A 51 10.88 4.54 -6.92
C ASP A 51 10.93 6.07 -7.13
N VAL A 52 9.94 6.58 -7.84
CA VAL A 52 9.82 8.01 -8.15
C VAL A 52 9.63 8.84 -6.89
N VAL A 53 9.01 8.27 -5.86
CA VAL A 53 8.71 8.95 -4.59
C VAL A 53 9.99 9.31 -3.85
N ASN A 54 10.90 8.34 -3.77
CA ASN A 54 12.18 8.49 -3.10
C ASN A 54 13.29 8.89 -4.08
N ARG A 55 12.95 9.05 -5.38
CA ARG A 55 13.91 9.31 -6.47
C ARG A 55 15.01 8.26 -6.50
N THR A 56 14.68 6.99 -6.21
CA THR A 56 15.65 5.91 -6.15
C THR A 56 15.40 4.84 -7.21
N VAL A 57 16.50 4.27 -7.71
CA VAL A 57 16.49 3.19 -8.70
C VAL A 57 17.25 2.01 -8.09
N PRO A 58 16.58 1.05 -7.45
CA PRO A 58 17.16 -0.23 -7.12
C PRO A 58 17.46 -1.02 -8.39
N LEU A 59 18.70 -1.45 -8.52
CA LEU A 59 19.21 -2.27 -9.63
C LEU A 59 19.72 -3.59 -9.07
N VAL A 60 19.40 -4.70 -9.71
CA VAL A 60 20.02 -6.00 -9.45
C VAL A 60 21.05 -6.24 -10.53
N LEU A 61 22.32 -6.33 -10.14
CA LEU A 61 23.42 -6.57 -11.07
C LEU A 61 23.56 -8.06 -11.38
N THR A 62 23.96 -8.41 -12.61
CA THR A 62 24.08 -9.81 -13.08
C THR A 62 25.17 -10.61 -12.38
N ALA A 63 26.14 -9.94 -11.73
CA ALA A 63 27.20 -10.58 -10.96
C ALA A 63 27.53 -9.79 -9.69
N ALA A 64 27.93 -10.50 -8.62
CA ALA A 64 28.29 -9.90 -7.34
C ALA A 64 29.50 -8.94 -7.41
N ASN A 65 30.39 -9.13 -8.39
CA ASN A 65 31.58 -8.30 -8.64
C ASN A 65 31.42 -7.39 -9.87
N ALA A 66 30.18 -7.11 -10.32
CA ALA A 66 29.96 -6.25 -11.47
C ALA A 66 30.48 -4.83 -11.20
N ASP A 67 31.15 -4.23 -12.19
CA ASP A 67 31.63 -2.86 -12.10
C ASP A 67 30.46 -1.87 -12.04
N THR A 68 30.30 -1.23 -10.88
CA THR A 68 29.25 -0.24 -10.66
C THR A 68 29.49 1.06 -11.47
N ALA A 69 30.73 1.36 -11.88
CA ALA A 69 31.07 2.55 -12.66
C ALA A 69 30.34 2.59 -14.01
N GLY A 70 30.12 1.43 -14.64
CA GLY A 70 29.34 1.33 -15.88
C GLY A 70 27.89 1.73 -15.71
N SER A 71 27.27 1.40 -14.58
CA SER A 71 25.90 1.80 -14.26
C SER A 71 25.79 3.32 -14.06
N PHE A 72 26.73 3.93 -13.36
CA PHE A 72 26.77 5.40 -13.17
C PHE A 72 26.98 6.16 -14.49
N ALA A 73 27.79 5.60 -15.42
CA ALA A 73 28.06 6.22 -16.70
C ALA A 73 26.78 6.38 -17.54
N VAL A 74 25.84 5.43 -17.47
CA VAL A 74 24.56 5.51 -18.17
C VAL A 74 23.73 6.68 -17.67
N PHE A 75 23.60 6.87 -16.36
CA PHE A 75 22.86 8.00 -15.78
C PHE A 75 23.52 9.34 -16.12
N LYS A 76 24.83 9.41 -16.08
CA LYS A 76 25.58 10.62 -16.48
C LYS A 76 25.38 10.92 -17.97
N ALA A 77 25.33 9.89 -18.82
CA ALA A 77 25.14 10.03 -20.26
C ALA A 77 23.77 10.60 -20.62
N ILE A 78 22.71 10.32 -19.85
CA ILE A 78 21.38 10.90 -20.07
C ILE A 78 21.18 12.24 -19.36
N GLY A 79 22.23 12.79 -18.70
CA GLY A 79 22.16 14.07 -18.01
C GLY A 79 21.46 14.02 -16.64
N MET A 80 21.23 12.83 -16.11
CA MET A 80 20.61 12.57 -14.80
C MET A 80 21.64 11.89 -13.88
N PRO A 81 22.56 12.62 -13.25
CA PRO A 81 23.60 12.02 -12.41
C PRO A 81 22.95 11.25 -11.25
N ALA A 82 23.40 10.02 -11.04
CA ALA A 82 22.97 9.18 -9.96
C ALA A 82 24.03 9.13 -8.85
N VAL A 83 23.58 9.03 -7.60
CA VAL A 83 24.42 8.84 -6.41
C VAL A 83 24.03 7.51 -5.78
N GLU A 84 25.03 6.69 -5.43
CA GLU A 84 24.76 5.44 -4.71
C GLU A 84 24.16 5.77 -3.33
N VAL A 85 22.95 5.29 -3.10
CA VAL A 85 22.40 5.23 -1.76
C VAL A 85 23.08 4.04 -1.10
N LYS A 86 24.09 4.30 -0.28
CA LYS A 86 24.63 3.27 0.57
C LYS A 86 23.45 2.78 1.41
N THR A 87 22.88 1.66 1.04
CA THR A 87 22.12 0.83 1.97
C THR A 87 23.20 0.44 2.99
N ALA A 88 23.38 1.29 3.99
CA ALA A 88 24.07 0.89 5.16
C ALA A 88 23.35 -0.39 5.59
N GLY A 89 24.03 -1.51 5.64
CA GLY A 89 23.55 -2.67 6.36
C GLY A 89 23.36 -2.17 7.79
N GLY A 90 22.19 -1.56 8.07
CA GLY A 90 21.74 -1.12 9.36
C GLY A 90 22.56 -0.06 10.13
N ALA A 91 23.73 0.37 9.69
CA ALA A 91 24.58 1.28 10.49
C ALA A 91 24.02 2.70 10.50
N SER A 92 23.60 3.17 11.65
CA SER A 92 23.09 4.52 11.89
C SER A 92 23.96 5.28 12.87
N GLU A 93 24.10 6.60 12.66
CA GLU A 93 24.74 7.48 13.64
C GLU A 93 23.82 7.64 14.83
N THR A 94 24.18 7.00 15.95
CA THR A 94 23.38 7.00 17.17
C THR A 94 24.07 7.82 18.25
N VAL A 95 23.30 8.71 18.89
CA VAL A 95 23.75 9.50 20.04
C VAL A 95 23.02 8.98 21.27
N LEU A 96 23.78 8.39 22.21
CA LEU A 96 23.24 8.01 23.51
C LEU A 96 23.44 9.15 24.51
N ALA A 97 22.46 9.41 25.35
CA ALA A 97 22.62 10.15 26.58
C ALA A 97 23.09 9.16 27.67
N VAL A 98 24.17 9.45 28.35
CA VAL A 98 24.70 8.63 29.42
C VAL A 98 24.90 9.52 30.66
N GLU A 99 24.07 9.32 31.68
CA GLU A 99 24.07 10.13 32.89
C GLU A 99 25.30 9.82 33.76
N ASN A 100 25.74 10.84 34.52
CA ASN A 100 26.84 10.77 35.55
C ASN A 100 28.26 10.59 35.02
N MET A 101 28.56 10.95 33.75
CA MET A 101 29.95 11.05 33.28
C MET A 101 30.65 12.30 33.85
N ALA A 102 31.13 12.25 35.07
CA ALA A 102 31.71 13.40 35.80
C ALA A 102 33.21 13.59 35.53
N SER A 103 33.97 12.52 35.30
CA SER A 103 35.42 12.53 35.13
C SER A 103 35.88 11.91 33.79
N ASP A 104 37.16 12.14 33.45
CA ASP A 104 37.77 11.50 32.26
C ASP A 104 37.94 9.99 32.42
N ALA A 105 38.00 9.50 33.69
CA ALA A 105 38.00 8.08 34.01
C ALA A 105 36.64 7.46 33.68
N ASP A 106 35.53 8.18 33.91
CA ASP A 106 34.18 7.74 33.56
C ASP A 106 34.01 7.65 32.04
N VAL A 107 34.52 8.63 31.30
CA VAL A 107 34.52 8.60 29.84
C VAL A 107 35.21 7.37 29.28
N LYS A 108 36.40 7.04 29.86
CA LYS A 108 37.14 5.85 29.46
C LYS A 108 36.40 4.57 29.82
N ALA A 109 35.80 4.51 31.00
CA ALA A 109 34.99 3.35 31.41
C ALA A 109 33.79 3.12 30.52
N VAL A 110 33.09 4.20 30.10
CA VAL A 110 31.95 4.12 29.14
C VAL A 110 32.43 3.63 27.77
N LEU A 111 33.57 4.10 27.27
CA LEU A 111 34.14 3.63 26.01
C LEU A 111 34.54 2.15 26.07
N ASP A 112 35.23 1.73 27.15
CA ASP A 112 35.67 0.35 27.34
C ASP A 112 34.45 -0.60 27.40
N VAL A 113 33.38 -0.21 28.08
CA VAL A 113 32.14 -1.00 28.20
C VAL A 113 31.35 -1.01 26.88
N SER A 114 31.31 0.11 26.16
CA SER A 114 30.60 0.16 24.89
C SER A 114 31.27 -0.70 23.80
N GLY A 115 32.60 -0.83 23.85
CA GLY A 115 33.39 -1.62 22.91
C GLY A 115 33.42 -1.04 21.51
N LEU A 116 33.17 0.28 21.38
CA LEU A 116 33.05 1.01 20.09
C LEU A 116 34.04 2.16 20.01
N ASP A 117 34.41 2.48 18.79
CA ASP A 117 35.12 3.73 18.48
C ASP A 117 34.07 4.87 18.46
N ALA A 118 33.89 5.53 19.61
CA ALA A 118 32.81 6.48 19.83
C ALA A 118 33.36 7.86 20.23
N ALA A 119 32.70 8.91 19.75
CA ALA A 119 32.95 10.28 20.17
C ALA A 119 32.14 10.58 21.45
N VAL A 120 32.81 11.00 22.53
CA VAL A 120 32.17 11.30 23.81
C VAL A 120 32.22 12.78 24.10
N ASP A 121 31.06 13.40 24.30
CA ASP A 121 30.90 14.77 24.78
C ASP A 121 30.46 14.76 26.25
N ARG A 122 31.43 14.95 27.16
CA ARG A 122 31.19 14.97 28.60
C ARG A 122 30.27 16.11 29.04
N LYS A 123 30.36 17.30 28.38
CA LYS A 123 29.53 18.45 28.77
C LYS A 123 28.06 18.20 28.39
N ALA A 124 27.85 17.58 27.27
CA ALA A 124 26.52 17.22 26.79
C ALA A 124 26.02 15.88 27.35
N GLN A 125 26.87 15.14 28.12
CA GLN A 125 26.58 13.80 28.64
C GLN A 125 26.15 12.85 27.52
N THR A 126 26.86 12.84 26.36
CA THR A 126 26.50 12.05 25.19
C THR A 126 27.65 11.24 24.63
N VAL A 127 27.31 10.06 24.08
CA VAL A 127 28.22 9.17 23.35
C VAL A 127 27.66 8.99 21.93
N GLN A 128 28.47 9.31 20.95
CA GLN A 128 28.12 9.28 19.54
C GLN A 128 28.94 8.21 18.82
N PHE A 129 28.27 7.32 18.12
CA PHE A 129 28.87 6.21 17.36
C PHE A 129 28.03 5.82 16.15
N VAL A 130 28.62 5.03 15.27
CA VAL A 130 27.94 4.47 14.09
C VAL A 130 27.88 2.97 14.25
N THR A 131 26.67 2.42 14.35
CA THR A 131 26.44 0.97 14.47
C THR A 131 25.07 0.58 13.94
N ASP A 132 24.85 -0.71 13.75
CA ASP A 132 23.56 -1.25 13.34
C ASP A 132 22.54 -1.14 14.47
N ALA A 133 21.27 -0.93 14.11
CA ALA A 133 20.17 -0.74 15.05
C ALA A 133 20.08 -1.91 16.07
N GLU A 134 20.35 -3.14 15.63
CA GLU A 134 20.35 -4.34 16.48
C GLU A 134 21.43 -4.31 17.57
N HIS A 135 22.58 -3.69 17.32
CA HIS A 135 23.68 -3.59 18.27
C HIS A 135 23.49 -2.48 19.31
N VAL A 136 22.67 -1.44 19.00
CA VAL A 136 22.40 -0.32 19.91
C VAL A 136 21.82 -0.81 21.24
N LEU A 137 20.86 -1.73 21.19
CA LEU A 137 20.24 -2.31 22.38
C LEU A 137 21.25 -3.06 23.24
N GLY A 138 22.15 -3.83 22.63
CA GLY A 138 23.23 -4.53 23.33
C GLY A 138 24.21 -3.59 24.02
N ILE A 139 24.46 -2.43 23.46
CA ILE A 139 25.33 -1.39 24.07
C ILE A 139 24.62 -0.74 25.26
N ILE A 140 23.36 -0.36 25.13
CA ILE A 140 22.57 0.19 26.22
C ILE A 140 22.48 -0.81 27.38
N THR A 141 22.27 -2.08 27.08
CA THR A 141 22.22 -3.15 28.08
C THR A 141 23.54 -3.25 28.87
N ARG A 142 24.68 -3.30 28.17
CA ARG A 142 26.01 -3.38 28.81
C ARG A 142 26.33 -2.14 29.66
N LEU A 143 25.96 -0.94 29.17
CA LEU A 143 26.14 0.30 29.91
C LEU A 143 25.28 0.33 31.18
N ASN A 144 24.04 -0.10 31.10
CA ASN A 144 23.14 -0.16 32.22
C ASN A 144 23.58 -1.23 33.26
N GLU A 145 24.07 -2.39 32.82
CA GLU A 145 24.65 -3.44 33.67
C GLU A 145 25.93 -2.97 34.40
N ALA A 146 26.71 -2.09 33.75
CA ALA A 146 27.88 -1.47 34.36
C ALA A 146 27.53 -0.29 35.30
N GLY A 147 26.25 0.03 35.49
CA GLY A 147 25.77 1.06 36.40
C GLY A 147 25.55 2.44 35.79
N TRP A 148 25.71 2.57 34.47
CA TRP A 148 25.45 3.80 33.75
C TRP A 148 23.99 3.85 33.27
N LYS A 149 23.30 4.99 33.46
CA LYS A 149 21.99 5.19 32.87
C LYS A 149 22.14 5.67 31.41
N ALA A 150 22.02 4.77 30.46
CA ALA A 150 22.13 5.06 29.05
C ALA A 150 20.74 5.06 28.38
N SER A 151 20.45 6.10 27.60
CA SER A 151 19.24 6.22 26.78
C SER A 151 19.57 6.80 25.42
N VAL A 152 18.75 6.50 24.38
CA VAL A 152 18.96 7.06 23.04
C VAL A 152 18.48 8.50 23.00
N LYS A 153 19.37 9.45 22.67
CA LYS A 153 19.04 10.86 22.49
C LYS A 153 18.62 11.19 21.06
N SER A 154 19.27 10.59 20.10
CA SER A 154 18.89 10.70 18.67
C SER A 154 19.56 9.59 17.86
N THR A 155 18.84 9.11 16.85
CA THR A 155 19.38 8.21 15.82
C THR A 155 19.23 8.91 14.48
N LYS A 156 20.31 9.08 13.73
CA LYS A 156 20.27 9.59 12.35
C LYS A 156 20.76 8.50 11.44
N THR A 157 19.86 7.96 10.62
CA THR A 157 20.25 7.10 9.50
C THR A 157 20.88 7.99 8.45
N ASP A 158 22.20 7.88 8.25
CA ASP A 158 22.89 8.61 7.20
C ASP A 158 22.53 8.00 5.84
N THR A 159 21.51 8.54 5.20
CA THR A 159 21.10 8.13 3.85
C THR A 159 22.02 8.68 2.77
N GLY A 160 23.08 9.43 3.14
CA GLY A 160 23.99 10.09 2.19
C GLY A 160 23.32 11.17 1.35
N ILE A 161 22.02 11.39 1.51
CA ILE A 161 21.24 12.39 0.78
C ILE A 161 21.25 13.69 1.59
N LYS A 162 22.02 14.67 1.15
CA LYS A 162 21.95 16.01 1.72
C LYS A 162 20.55 16.58 1.56
N LYS A 163 19.78 16.61 2.64
CA LYS A 163 18.46 17.24 2.72
C LYS A 163 18.56 18.77 2.86
N ASP A 164 19.27 19.43 1.96
CA ASP A 164 19.25 20.89 1.87
C ASP A 164 18.64 21.35 0.54
N GLU A 165 17.38 21.01 0.31
CA GLU A 165 16.57 21.80 -0.62
C GLU A 165 16.11 23.09 0.09
N LYS A 166 17.00 24.08 0.20
CA LYS A 166 16.52 25.45 0.27
C LYS A 166 15.77 25.73 -1.02
N LEU A 167 14.43 25.90 -0.91
CA LEU A 167 13.62 26.30 -2.07
C LEU A 167 14.35 27.42 -2.82
N PRO A 168 14.46 27.32 -4.16
CA PRO A 168 15.08 28.39 -4.97
C PRO A 168 14.18 29.65 -5.04
N SER A 169 13.34 29.87 -4.01
CA SER A 169 12.34 30.92 -3.94
C SER A 169 12.91 32.32 -4.13
N ALA A 170 14.09 32.58 -3.56
CA ALA A 170 14.75 33.88 -3.74
C ALA A 170 15.21 34.08 -5.20
N ARG A 171 15.80 33.06 -5.82
CA ARG A 171 16.26 33.08 -7.21
C ARG A 171 15.10 33.33 -8.17
N LEU A 172 14.00 32.54 -8.01
CA LEU A 172 12.80 32.68 -8.84
C LEU A 172 12.05 33.97 -8.57
N GLY A 173 12.02 34.44 -7.31
CA GLY A 173 11.45 35.75 -6.96
C GLY A 173 12.20 36.90 -7.63
N THR A 174 13.55 36.87 -7.65
CA THR A 174 14.38 37.86 -8.37
C THR A 174 14.12 37.78 -9.88
N ALA A 175 14.06 36.58 -10.46
CA ALA A 175 13.77 36.43 -11.88
C ALA A 175 12.37 36.97 -12.24
N LEU A 176 11.37 36.77 -11.39
CA LEU A 176 10.02 37.31 -11.60
C LEU A 176 10.00 38.86 -11.59
N VAL A 177 10.69 39.46 -10.62
CA VAL A 177 10.79 40.93 -10.55
C VAL A 177 11.50 41.50 -11.80
N LEU A 178 12.56 40.85 -12.28
CA LEU A 178 13.26 41.25 -13.49
C LEU A 178 12.42 41.07 -14.75
N ALA A 179 11.64 39.97 -14.84
CA ALA A 179 10.73 39.71 -15.98
C ALA A 179 9.61 40.75 -16.03
N PHE A 180 8.95 41.03 -14.89
CA PHE A 180 7.97 42.11 -14.82
C PHE A 180 8.55 43.49 -15.08
N GLY A 181 9.80 43.77 -14.60
CA GLY A 181 10.51 44.96 -14.87
C GLY A 181 10.80 45.18 -16.36
N ALA A 182 11.20 44.13 -17.07
CA ALA A 182 11.40 44.14 -18.52
C ALA A 182 10.08 44.43 -19.28
N GLU A 183 8.98 43.81 -18.89
CA GLU A 183 7.64 44.04 -19.47
C GLU A 183 7.18 45.48 -19.26
N ALA A 184 7.37 46.01 -18.03
CA ALA A 184 7.01 47.41 -17.71
C ALA A 184 7.86 48.44 -18.51
N LEU A 185 9.14 48.14 -18.73
CA LEU A 185 10.03 48.98 -19.55
C LEU A 185 9.61 48.95 -21.04
N GLU A 186 9.17 47.78 -21.57
CA GLU A 186 8.66 47.70 -22.93
C GLU A 186 7.34 48.47 -23.09
N LEU A 187 6.40 48.34 -22.14
CA LEU A 187 5.12 49.07 -22.16
C LEU A 187 5.29 50.60 -22.07
N ALA A 188 6.35 51.07 -21.34
CA ALA A 188 6.63 52.48 -21.23
C ALA A 188 7.10 53.10 -22.56
N GLY A 189 7.65 52.30 -23.50
CA GLY A 189 8.01 52.68 -24.87
C GLY A 189 9.12 53.75 -25.00
N THR A 190 9.74 54.19 -23.89
CA THR A 190 10.70 55.29 -23.85
C THR A 190 12.16 54.84 -23.72
N PHE A 191 12.40 53.58 -23.51
CA PHE A 191 13.72 53.03 -23.19
C PHE A 191 14.34 52.34 -24.44
N PRO A 192 15.66 52.35 -24.57
CA PRO A 192 16.35 51.64 -25.66
C PRO A 192 16.19 50.11 -25.49
N GLU A 193 16.20 49.38 -26.60
CA GLU A 193 15.98 47.89 -26.62
C GLU A 193 16.91 47.14 -25.65
N TRP A 194 18.15 47.56 -25.48
CA TRP A 194 19.08 46.88 -24.56
C TRP A 194 18.65 46.97 -23.08
N ALA A 195 17.95 48.08 -22.72
CA ALA A 195 17.44 48.29 -21.36
C ALA A 195 16.30 47.32 -21.01
N VAL A 196 15.56 46.79 -22.01
CA VAL A 196 14.55 45.77 -21.89
C VAL A 196 15.18 44.37 -21.99
N MET A 197 16.11 44.17 -22.93
CA MET A 197 16.77 42.91 -23.21
C MET A 197 17.61 42.39 -22.04
N VAL A 198 18.40 43.26 -21.39
CA VAL A 198 19.34 42.83 -20.32
C VAL A 198 18.63 42.25 -19.10
N PRO A 199 17.62 42.89 -18.47
CA PRO A 199 16.92 42.29 -17.36
C PRO A 199 16.15 41.05 -17.77
N ALA A 200 15.58 40.99 -18.99
CA ALA A 200 14.92 39.81 -19.50
C ALA A 200 15.88 38.61 -19.65
N LEU A 201 17.06 38.82 -20.21
CA LEU A 201 18.11 37.81 -20.35
C LEU A 201 18.58 37.29 -18.98
N ILE A 202 18.78 38.19 -18.02
CA ILE A 202 19.17 37.82 -16.66
C ILE A 202 18.06 36.97 -16.04
N ALA A 203 16.77 37.31 -16.21
CA ALA A 203 15.64 36.56 -15.72
C ALA A 203 15.57 35.13 -16.33
N ILE A 204 15.77 35.01 -17.65
CA ILE A 204 15.81 33.71 -18.37
C ILE A 204 16.94 32.84 -17.82
N VAL A 205 18.13 33.40 -17.62
CA VAL A 205 19.29 32.65 -17.11
C VAL A 205 19.05 32.23 -15.64
N LEU A 206 18.54 33.14 -14.81
CA LEU A 206 18.28 32.86 -13.41
C LEU A 206 17.17 31.80 -13.24
N ALA A 207 16.08 31.91 -13.99
CA ALA A 207 14.98 30.94 -13.91
C ALA A 207 15.34 29.64 -14.61
N GLY A 208 15.65 29.67 -15.90
CA GLY A 208 15.55 28.54 -16.80
C GLY A 208 16.83 27.94 -17.34
N PHE A 209 18.03 28.30 -16.82
CA PHE A 209 19.27 27.75 -17.36
C PHE A 209 19.31 26.22 -17.37
N GLY A 210 18.82 25.56 -16.30
CA GLY A 210 18.74 24.11 -16.19
C GLY A 210 17.80 23.50 -17.24
N THR A 211 16.61 24.06 -17.36
CA THR A 211 15.55 23.62 -18.28
C THR A 211 15.95 23.81 -19.74
N ILE A 212 16.56 24.94 -20.10
CA ILE A 212 17.09 25.20 -21.45
C ILE A 212 18.20 24.22 -21.80
N LYS A 213 19.17 24.01 -20.90
CA LYS A 213 20.26 23.05 -21.09
C LYS A 213 19.71 21.62 -21.31
N LYS A 214 18.77 21.19 -20.46
CA LYS A 214 18.12 19.87 -20.57
C LYS A 214 17.33 19.77 -21.89
N GLY A 215 16.54 20.80 -22.24
CA GLY A 215 15.76 20.83 -23.46
C GLY A 215 16.60 20.76 -24.73
N VAL A 216 17.70 21.51 -24.82
CA VAL A 216 18.61 21.45 -25.97
C VAL A 216 19.28 20.07 -26.08
N LEU A 217 19.71 19.48 -24.96
CA LEU A 217 20.30 18.15 -24.94
C LEU A 217 19.32 17.08 -25.42
N CYS A 218 18.05 17.15 -24.99
CA CYS A 218 16.98 16.27 -25.44
C CYS A 218 16.66 16.46 -26.93
N LEU A 219 16.61 17.71 -27.40
CA LEU A 219 16.36 18.02 -28.82
C LEU A 219 17.44 17.43 -29.74
N VAL A 220 18.72 17.55 -29.37
CA VAL A 220 19.85 16.96 -30.13
C VAL A 220 19.72 15.43 -30.22
N ARG A 221 19.10 14.79 -29.21
CA ARG A 221 18.86 13.34 -29.16
C ARG A 221 17.55 12.91 -29.85
N GLY A 222 16.76 13.85 -30.36
CA GLY A 222 15.46 13.57 -30.95
C GLY A 222 14.37 13.21 -29.92
N VAL A 223 14.57 13.57 -28.66
CA VAL A 223 13.61 13.38 -27.57
C VAL A 223 12.78 14.64 -27.40
N PHE A 224 11.47 14.53 -27.65
CA PHE A 224 10.53 15.67 -27.54
C PHE A 224 9.79 15.58 -26.21
N ASN A 225 10.35 16.23 -25.19
CA ASN A 225 9.72 16.37 -23.87
C ASN A 225 9.35 17.85 -23.60
N MET A 226 8.80 18.08 -22.42
CA MET A 226 8.35 19.40 -21.99
C MET A 226 9.48 20.44 -21.99
N SER A 227 10.67 20.07 -21.46
CA SER A 227 11.84 20.94 -21.46
C SER A 227 12.31 21.30 -22.86
N THR A 228 12.17 20.37 -23.84
CA THR A 228 12.47 20.63 -25.25
C THR A 228 11.54 21.67 -25.86
N LEU A 229 10.20 21.54 -25.64
CA LEU A 229 9.23 22.49 -26.16
C LEU A 229 9.45 23.89 -25.57
N MET A 230 9.71 23.99 -24.27
CA MET A 230 9.98 25.24 -23.58
C MET A 230 11.29 25.90 -24.05
N ALA A 231 12.37 25.12 -24.19
CA ALA A 231 13.64 25.62 -24.70
C ALA A 231 13.49 26.20 -26.12
N VAL A 232 12.77 25.51 -27.00
CA VAL A 232 12.50 25.99 -28.38
C VAL A 232 11.62 27.26 -28.34
N ALA A 233 10.58 27.27 -27.53
CA ALA A 233 9.66 28.41 -27.46
C ALA A 233 10.33 29.67 -26.91
N VAL A 234 11.05 29.55 -25.81
CA VAL A 234 11.75 30.70 -25.16
C VAL A 234 12.90 31.23 -26.05
N THR A 235 13.69 30.29 -26.64
CA THR A 235 14.78 30.72 -27.54
C THR A 235 14.22 31.36 -28.81
N GLY A 236 13.14 30.78 -29.39
CA GLY A 236 12.49 31.35 -30.57
C GLY A 236 11.87 32.74 -30.30
N ALA A 237 11.24 32.94 -29.14
CA ALA A 237 10.72 34.26 -28.74
C ALA A 237 11.83 35.30 -28.56
N ALA A 238 12.93 34.93 -27.92
CA ALA A 238 14.11 35.78 -27.80
C ALA A 238 14.68 36.16 -29.18
N CYS A 239 14.77 35.22 -30.14
CA CYS A 239 15.21 35.51 -31.51
C CYS A 239 14.27 36.43 -32.29
N LEU A 240 12.97 36.43 -31.96
CA LEU A 240 11.99 37.38 -32.55
C LEU A 240 12.01 38.78 -31.89
N GLY A 241 12.84 39.00 -30.87
CA GLY A 241 12.91 40.24 -30.12
C GLY A 241 11.86 40.36 -28.98
N ALA A 242 11.02 39.34 -28.76
CA ALA A 242 10.05 39.31 -27.66
C ALA A 242 10.71 38.87 -26.32
N TRP A 243 11.71 39.65 -25.89
CA TRP A 243 12.51 39.35 -24.73
C TRP A 243 11.75 39.29 -23.40
N PRO A 244 10.84 40.26 -23.08
CA PRO A 244 10.08 40.25 -21.84
C PRO A 244 9.13 39.04 -21.78
N GLU A 245 8.44 38.73 -22.90
CA GLU A 245 7.57 37.56 -22.97
C GLU A 245 8.35 36.25 -22.76
N ALA A 246 9.54 36.12 -23.38
CA ALA A 246 10.40 34.96 -23.18
C ALA A 246 10.83 34.80 -21.71
N ALA A 247 11.16 35.92 -21.04
CA ALA A 247 11.51 35.94 -19.63
C ALA A 247 10.34 35.60 -18.73
N MET A 248 9.16 36.15 -19.03
CA MET A 248 7.91 35.86 -18.30
C MET A 248 7.53 34.41 -18.42
N VAL A 249 7.52 33.87 -19.63
CA VAL A 249 7.20 32.46 -19.92
C VAL A 249 8.13 31.51 -19.14
N MET A 250 9.44 31.75 -19.21
CA MET A 250 10.41 30.90 -18.52
C MET A 250 10.26 30.94 -17.01
N THR A 251 10.05 32.14 -16.48
CA THR A 251 9.93 32.35 -15.04
C THR A 251 8.61 31.76 -14.50
N LEU A 252 7.48 31.98 -15.19
CA LEU A 252 6.18 31.40 -14.81
C LEU A 252 6.20 29.88 -14.92
N TYR A 253 6.85 29.33 -15.93
CA TYR A 253 7.01 27.89 -16.10
C TYR A 253 7.75 27.27 -14.91
N GLU A 254 8.92 27.81 -14.53
CA GLU A 254 9.72 27.31 -13.38
C GLU A 254 8.97 27.46 -12.03
N ILE A 255 8.23 28.56 -11.87
CA ILE A 255 7.35 28.74 -10.70
C ILE A 255 6.23 27.69 -10.70
N GLY A 256 5.63 27.44 -11.86
CA GLY A 256 4.62 26.39 -12.03
C GLY A 256 5.15 25.02 -11.65
N GLU A 257 6.31 24.63 -12.17
CA GLU A 257 6.98 23.36 -11.86
C GLU A 257 7.33 23.23 -10.37
N MET A 258 7.80 24.33 -9.75
CA MET A 258 8.05 24.38 -8.30
C MET A 258 6.77 24.16 -7.49
N ILE A 259 5.67 24.87 -7.81
CA ILE A 259 4.37 24.74 -7.12
C ILE A 259 3.83 23.32 -7.28
N GLU A 260 3.97 22.74 -8.46
CA GLU A 260 3.57 21.39 -8.78
C GLU A 260 4.33 20.36 -7.95
N SER A 261 5.67 20.41 -7.95
CA SER A 261 6.56 19.58 -7.14
C SER A 261 6.23 19.68 -5.65
N LEU A 262 6.01 20.89 -5.13
CA LEU A 262 5.59 21.12 -3.75
C LEU A 262 4.22 20.51 -3.45
N SER A 263 3.26 20.63 -4.38
CA SER A 263 1.92 20.10 -4.21
C SER A 263 1.94 18.57 -4.16
N MET A 264 2.73 17.92 -5.03
CA MET A 264 2.95 16.49 -5.03
C MET A 264 3.64 16.02 -3.75
N THR A 265 4.70 16.69 -3.33
CA THR A 265 5.43 16.37 -2.09
C THR A 265 4.53 16.51 -0.87
N ARG A 266 3.71 17.58 -0.81
CA ARG A 266 2.72 17.78 0.27
C ARG A 266 1.64 16.72 0.27
N ALA A 267 1.12 16.34 -0.90
CA ALA A 267 0.14 15.28 -1.03
C ALA A 267 0.69 13.95 -0.51
N ARG A 268 1.89 13.56 -0.95
CA ARG A 268 2.59 12.35 -0.50
C ARG A 268 2.90 12.39 1.00
N LYS A 269 3.40 13.52 1.51
CA LYS A 269 3.67 13.69 2.94
C LYS A 269 2.39 13.57 3.76
N ALA A 270 1.27 14.16 3.31
CA ALA A 270 -0.02 14.03 3.97
C ALA A 270 -0.48 12.57 4.02
N ILE A 271 -0.30 11.81 2.93
CA ILE A 271 -0.63 10.38 2.88
C ILE A 271 0.25 9.59 3.86
N ARG A 272 1.57 9.79 3.84
CA ARG A 272 2.50 9.14 4.78
C ARG A 272 2.16 9.48 6.23
N THR A 273 1.92 10.76 6.55
CA THR A 273 1.56 11.19 7.91
C THR A 273 0.24 10.58 8.37
N LEU A 274 -0.69 10.32 7.45
CA LEU A 274 -1.96 9.67 7.75
C LEU A 274 -1.84 8.14 7.94
N LEU A 275 -0.82 7.54 7.36
CA LEU A 275 -0.52 6.10 7.47
C LEU A 275 0.52 5.82 8.56
N SER A 276 1.44 6.74 8.84
CA SER A 276 2.44 6.62 9.89
C SER A 276 1.87 7.06 11.24
N VAL A 277 1.14 6.18 11.87
CA VAL A 277 0.44 6.45 13.13
C VAL A 277 1.22 5.94 14.34
N ALA A 278 2.18 5.01 14.14
CA ALA A 278 3.01 4.49 15.21
C ALA A 278 3.99 5.57 15.73
N PRO A 279 4.24 5.64 17.04
CA PRO A 279 5.22 6.55 17.63
C PRO A 279 6.64 6.18 17.17
N ASN A 280 7.55 7.15 17.20
CA ASN A 280 8.96 6.94 16.84
C ASN A 280 9.77 6.27 17.95
N GLU A 281 9.26 6.25 19.16
CA GLU A 281 9.89 5.69 20.36
C GLU A 281 8.94 4.70 21.04
N VAL A 282 9.50 3.73 21.71
CA VAL A 282 8.76 2.75 22.50
C VAL A 282 9.37 2.63 23.90
N GLU A 283 8.53 2.56 24.92
CA GLU A 283 8.96 2.36 26.29
C GLU A 283 9.02 0.86 26.59
N ALA A 284 10.22 0.30 26.46
CA ALA A 284 10.49 -1.13 26.55
C ALA A 284 11.05 -1.53 27.91
N ARG A 285 10.78 -2.75 28.36
CA ARG A 285 11.32 -3.33 29.59
C ARG A 285 12.67 -4.02 29.29
N ILE A 286 13.76 -3.33 29.68
CA ILE A 286 15.14 -3.80 29.51
C ILE A 286 15.68 -4.08 30.89
N ASN A 287 16.11 -5.32 31.16
CA ASN A 287 16.66 -5.75 32.47
C ASN A 287 15.78 -5.35 33.66
N GLY A 288 14.46 -5.42 33.52
CA GLY A 288 13.47 -5.10 34.53
C GLY A 288 13.14 -3.60 34.67
N THR A 289 13.81 -2.71 33.94
CA THR A 289 13.60 -1.26 33.98
C THR A 289 12.93 -0.79 32.71
N TRP A 290 11.97 0.15 32.84
CA TRP A 290 11.32 0.77 31.68
C TRP A 290 12.23 1.84 31.06
N THR A 291 12.56 1.67 29.79
CA THR A 291 13.50 2.55 29.06
C THR A 291 12.91 2.90 27.70
N LYS A 292 12.95 4.21 27.34
CA LYS A 292 12.55 4.66 26.01
C LYS A 292 13.65 4.36 25.00
N ILE A 293 13.30 3.67 23.94
CA ILE A 293 14.20 3.33 22.84
C ILE A 293 13.53 3.71 21.50
N PRO A 294 14.30 4.04 20.46
CA PRO A 294 13.77 4.21 19.12
C PRO A 294 13.09 2.92 18.64
N ILE A 295 11.93 3.06 18.01
CA ILE A 295 11.16 1.91 17.53
C ILE A 295 11.97 1.03 16.56
N GLU A 296 12.86 1.63 15.76
CA GLU A 296 13.72 0.95 14.79
C GLU A 296 14.70 -0.03 15.44
N THR A 297 15.03 0.18 16.72
CA THR A 297 15.94 -0.67 17.49
C THR A 297 15.23 -1.76 18.29
N ALA A 298 13.89 -1.77 18.29
CA ALA A 298 13.09 -2.71 19.04
C ALA A 298 12.96 -4.05 18.28
N PRO A 299 13.53 -5.16 18.81
CA PRO A 299 13.38 -6.48 18.19
C PRO A 299 12.00 -7.07 18.44
N ALA A 300 11.65 -8.11 17.67
CA ALA A 300 10.50 -8.95 17.99
C ALA A 300 10.70 -9.64 19.36
N GLY A 301 9.62 -9.80 20.12
CA GLY A 301 9.63 -10.41 21.46
C GLY A 301 9.88 -9.43 22.60
N ILE A 302 10.17 -8.13 22.31
CA ILE A 302 10.35 -7.13 23.36
C ILE A 302 9.04 -6.85 24.09
N VAL A 303 9.13 -6.65 25.42
CA VAL A 303 7.98 -6.27 26.23
C VAL A 303 7.98 -4.75 26.38
N TYR A 304 6.87 -4.12 26.05
CA TYR A 304 6.72 -2.65 26.11
C TYR A 304 5.37 -2.28 26.73
N ARG A 305 5.25 -1.05 27.22
CA ARG A 305 4.00 -0.54 27.77
C ARG A 305 3.43 0.58 26.89
N VAL A 306 2.12 0.70 26.93
CA VAL A 306 1.35 1.76 26.27
C VAL A 306 0.46 2.40 27.32
N GLU A 307 0.64 3.69 27.56
CA GLU A 307 -0.15 4.46 28.52
C GLU A 307 -1.47 4.98 27.89
N PRO A 308 -2.48 5.35 28.71
CA PRO A 308 -3.71 5.95 28.20
C PRO A 308 -3.42 7.19 27.34
N GLY A 309 -4.01 7.24 26.16
CA GLY A 309 -3.78 8.31 25.19
C GLY A 309 -2.55 8.11 24.30
N GLU A 310 -1.75 7.06 24.54
CA GLU A 310 -0.63 6.68 23.68
C GLU A 310 -1.03 5.62 22.67
N ARG A 311 -0.22 5.49 21.63
CA ARG A 311 -0.41 4.50 20.58
C ARG A 311 0.57 3.35 20.72
N ALA A 312 0.11 2.14 20.45
CA ALA A 312 0.97 0.97 20.37
C ALA A 312 2.04 1.18 19.29
N ALA A 313 3.30 0.99 19.67
CA ALA A 313 4.44 1.20 18.78
C ALA A 313 4.64 0.02 17.81
N LEU A 314 4.42 -1.21 18.28
CA LEU A 314 4.66 -2.47 17.58
C LEU A 314 3.42 -3.35 17.62
N ASP A 315 3.30 -4.27 16.65
CA ASP A 315 2.32 -5.35 16.73
C ASP A 315 2.70 -6.29 17.87
N GLY A 316 1.72 -6.76 18.62
CA GLY A 316 1.99 -7.64 19.74
C GLY A 316 0.74 -8.25 20.37
N VAL A 317 0.96 -9.00 21.43
CA VAL A 317 -0.07 -9.62 22.26
C VAL A 317 -0.04 -9.01 23.66
N VAL A 318 -1.19 -8.66 24.18
CA VAL A 318 -1.33 -8.14 25.54
C VAL A 318 -0.84 -9.20 26.53
N GLU A 319 0.17 -8.86 27.34
CA GLU A 319 0.71 -9.72 28.38
C GLU A 319 0.01 -9.44 29.72
N ASP A 320 -0.27 -8.16 29.99
CA ASP A 320 -0.92 -7.73 31.23
C ASP A 320 -1.75 -6.47 31.01
N GLY A 321 -2.83 -6.35 31.77
CA GLY A 321 -3.77 -5.24 31.69
C GLY A 321 -4.97 -5.50 30.79
N THR A 322 -5.95 -4.60 30.88
CA THR A 322 -7.16 -4.56 30.04
C THR A 322 -7.45 -3.13 29.63
N CYS A 323 -7.77 -2.90 28.37
CA CYS A 323 -8.04 -1.57 27.81
C CYS A 323 -8.96 -1.65 26.61
N SER A 324 -9.76 -0.62 26.39
CA SER A 324 -10.39 -0.37 25.08
C SER A 324 -9.41 0.33 24.17
N THR A 325 -9.21 -0.20 22.96
CA THR A 325 -8.31 0.39 21.96
C THR A 325 -9.08 0.91 20.76
N ASP A 326 -8.71 2.09 20.26
CA ASP A 326 -9.17 2.60 18.97
C ASP A 326 -8.22 2.14 17.88
N GLU A 327 -8.69 1.21 17.05
CA GLU A 327 -7.97 0.62 15.93
C GLU A 327 -8.43 1.18 14.58
N SER A 328 -9.22 2.25 14.57
CA SER A 328 -9.85 2.84 13.38
C SER A 328 -8.87 3.22 12.26
N MET A 329 -7.63 3.53 12.61
CA MET A 329 -6.58 3.87 11.64
C MET A 329 -6.04 2.66 10.88
N ILE A 330 -6.29 1.45 11.38
CA ILE A 330 -5.79 0.19 10.80
C ILE A 330 -6.94 -0.59 10.18
N THR A 331 -8.01 -0.80 10.95
CA THR A 331 -9.18 -1.57 10.54
C THR A 331 -10.22 -0.72 9.80
N GLY A 332 -10.24 0.60 10.04
CA GLY A 332 -11.26 1.50 9.53
C GLY A 332 -12.56 1.50 10.35
N GLU A 333 -12.66 0.70 11.41
CA GLU A 333 -13.80 0.65 12.33
C GLU A 333 -13.70 1.75 13.37
N SER A 334 -14.80 2.49 13.60
CA SER A 334 -14.83 3.61 14.56
C SER A 334 -15.15 3.19 15.98
N LEU A 335 -15.55 1.94 16.22
CA LEU A 335 -15.89 1.46 17.56
C LEU A 335 -14.64 0.93 18.26
N PRO A 336 -14.38 1.36 19.52
CA PRO A 336 -13.29 0.83 20.32
C PRO A 336 -13.45 -0.67 20.57
N VAL A 337 -12.32 -1.40 20.53
CA VAL A 337 -12.25 -2.85 20.75
C VAL A 337 -11.63 -3.12 22.12
N GLN A 338 -12.30 -3.91 22.96
CA GLN A 338 -11.77 -4.28 24.27
C GLN A 338 -10.66 -5.32 24.10
N LYS A 339 -9.49 -5.05 24.70
CA LYS A 339 -8.31 -5.93 24.71
C LYS A 339 -8.02 -6.37 26.13
N ALA A 340 -7.76 -7.64 26.29
CA ALA A 340 -7.35 -8.26 27.54
C ALA A 340 -6.12 -9.14 27.30
N ALA A 341 -5.55 -9.73 28.34
CA ALA A 341 -4.42 -10.63 28.22
C ALA A 341 -4.68 -11.72 27.15
N GLY A 342 -3.71 -11.93 26.27
CA GLY A 342 -3.83 -12.82 25.10
C GLY A 342 -4.43 -12.18 23.84
N ALA A 343 -4.98 -10.96 23.90
CA ALA A 343 -5.53 -10.27 22.73
C ALA A 343 -4.42 -9.62 21.88
N THR A 344 -4.57 -9.69 20.57
CA THR A 344 -3.66 -9.03 19.61
C THR A 344 -3.93 -7.53 19.56
N VAL A 345 -2.87 -6.72 19.54
CA VAL A 345 -2.88 -5.26 19.37
C VAL A 345 -1.97 -4.91 18.20
N TRP A 346 -2.46 -4.06 17.32
CA TRP A 346 -1.72 -3.62 16.13
C TRP A 346 -0.96 -2.32 16.37
N ALA A 347 0.19 -2.16 15.74
CA ALA A 347 0.98 -0.92 15.77
C ALA A 347 0.16 0.25 15.23
N GLY A 348 -0.01 1.29 16.05
CA GLY A 348 -0.86 2.46 15.75
C GLY A 348 -2.19 2.48 16.51
N ALA A 349 -2.63 1.38 17.13
CA ALA A 349 -3.82 1.33 17.99
C ALA A 349 -3.67 2.29 19.19
N LEU A 350 -4.69 3.12 19.45
CA LEU A 350 -4.68 4.09 20.55
C LEU A 350 -5.26 3.46 21.82
N SER A 351 -4.51 3.44 22.91
CA SER A 351 -5.02 3.05 24.22
C SER A 351 -5.91 4.16 24.80
N LEU A 352 -7.14 3.84 25.24
CA LEU A 352 -8.11 4.86 25.67
C LEU A 352 -8.13 5.05 27.19
N GLU A 353 -8.16 3.99 27.97
CA GLU A 353 -8.57 4.07 29.39
C GLU A 353 -7.46 3.66 30.37
N SER A 354 -6.65 2.66 30.03
CA SER A 354 -5.67 2.10 30.96
C SER A 354 -4.37 1.68 30.29
N THR A 355 -3.31 1.59 31.08
CA THR A 355 -2.01 1.09 30.63
C THR A 355 -2.10 -0.40 30.36
N ILE A 356 -1.58 -0.82 29.23
CA ILE A 356 -1.40 -2.23 28.84
C ILE A 356 0.06 -2.54 28.59
N VAL A 357 0.45 -3.75 28.96
CA VAL A 357 1.78 -4.29 28.69
C VAL A 357 1.66 -5.28 27.54
N ILE A 358 2.46 -5.08 26.50
CA ILE A 358 2.38 -5.81 25.24
C ILE A 358 3.73 -6.48 24.99
N ARG A 359 3.70 -7.75 24.58
CA ARG A 359 4.86 -8.45 24.03
C ARG A 359 4.81 -8.35 22.51
N SER A 360 5.80 -7.74 21.89
CA SER A 360 5.83 -7.58 20.43
C SER A 360 5.94 -8.94 19.72
N THR A 361 5.21 -9.08 18.62
CA THR A 361 5.25 -10.26 17.73
C THR A 361 6.11 -10.01 16.50
N ALA A 362 6.34 -8.75 16.13
CA ALA A 362 7.12 -8.36 14.96
C ALA A 362 8.05 -7.18 15.28
N ALA A 363 9.12 -7.04 14.52
CA ALA A 363 9.96 -5.84 14.54
C ALA A 363 9.23 -4.68 13.82
N ALA A 364 9.68 -3.44 14.07
CA ALA A 364 9.05 -2.24 13.50
C ALA A 364 8.87 -2.27 11.97
N LYS A 365 9.88 -2.75 11.27
CA LYS A 365 9.89 -2.89 9.81
C LYS A 365 8.83 -3.87 9.27
N ASP A 366 8.41 -4.83 10.10
CA ASP A 366 7.48 -5.89 9.73
C ASP A 366 6.10 -5.71 10.37
N SER A 367 5.89 -4.58 11.09
CA SER A 367 4.61 -4.22 11.70
C SER A 367 3.52 -4.01 10.65
N MET A 368 2.26 -4.15 11.06
CA MET A 368 1.10 -3.94 10.19
C MET A 368 1.10 -2.54 9.56
N SER A 369 1.40 -1.50 10.35
CA SER A 369 1.52 -0.13 9.84
C SER A 369 2.62 0.01 8.77
N ALA A 370 3.78 -0.64 8.95
CA ALA A 370 4.85 -0.64 7.96
C ALA A 370 4.46 -1.42 6.70
N ARG A 371 3.72 -2.53 6.82
CA ARG A 371 3.17 -3.28 5.68
C ARG A 371 2.16 -2.46 4.89
N ILE A 372 1.28 -1.71 5.55
CA ILE A 372 0.33 -0.80 4.90
C ILE A 372 1.07 0.27 4.09
N ILE A 373 2.09 0.91 4.67
CA ILE A 373 2.88 1.93 3.99
C ILE A 373 3.58 1.33 2.76
N ARG A 374 4.24 0.18 2.90
CA ARG A 374 4.90 -0.52 1.78
C ARG A 374 3.92 -0.89 0.67
N ALA A 375 2.75 -1.42 1.02
CA ALA A 375 1.75 -1.78 0.02
C ALA A 375 1.23 -0.57 -0.77
N VAL A 376 1.08 0.60 -0.12
CA VAL A 376 0.73 1.84 -0.83
C VAL A 376 1.87 2.32 -1.73
N GLU A 377 3.12 2.22 -1.28
CA GLU A 377 4.30 2.57 -2.08
C GLU A 377 4.47 1.62 -3.29
N GLU A 378 4.28 0.32 -3.11
CA GLU A 378 4.27 -0.66 -4.21
C GLU A 378 3.10 -0.43 -5.17
N ALA A 379 1.93 -0.03 -4.64
CA ALA A 379 0.76 0.28 -5.44
C ALA A 379 0.98 1.49 -6.37
N GLU A 380 1.76 2.49 -5.94
CA GLU A 380 2.14 3.63 -6.79
C GLU A 380 3.00 3.19 -7.99
N GLN A 381 3.76 2.12 -7.86
CA GLN A 381 4.67 1.64 -8.90
C GLN A 381 3.95 0.87 -10.01
N LYS A 382 2.87 0.17 -9.68
CA LYS A 382 2.05 -0.56 -10.67
C LYS A 382 1.11 0.40 -11.40
N LYS A 383 1.59 0.99 -12.50
CA LYS A 383 0.84 1.98 -13.31
C LYS A 383 -0.51 1.44 -13.78
N ALA A 384 -1.57 2.20 -13.51
CA ALA A 384 -2.92 1.91 -13.99
C ALA A 384 -3.03 1.93 -15.53
N PRO A 385 -3.98 1.18 -16.14
CA PRO A 385 -4.19 1.16 -17.58
C PRO A 385 -4.35 2.55 -18.19
N LEU A 386 -5.13 3.43 -17.56
CA LEU A 386 -5.32 4.81 -18.02
C LEU A 386 -4.02 5.63 -17.95
N GLN A 387 -3.21 5.44 -16.91
CA GLN A 387 -1.90 6.08 -16.79
C GLN A 387 -0.97 5.65 -17.92
N ARG A 388 -0.90 4.34 -18.20
CA ARG A 388 -0.14 3.81 -19.36
C ARG A 388 -0.64 4.36 -20.69
N PHE A 389 -1.97 4.54 -20.83
CA PHE A 389 -2.55 5.18 -22.01
C PHE A 389 -2.11 6.63 -22.14
N VAL A 390 -2.16 7.42 -21.07
CA VAL A 390 -1.73 8.82 -21.03
C VAL A 390 -0.25 8.95 -21.38
N ASP A 391 0.62 8.09 -20.81
CA ASP A 391 2.05 8.08 -21.12
C ASP A 391 2.30 7.80 -22.63
N LYS A 392 1.62 6.79 -23.20
CA LYS A 392 1.71 6.47 -24.63
C LYS A 392 1.15 7.57 -25.53
N PHE A 393 0.08 8.21 -25.09
CA PHE A 393 -0.52 9.35 -25.78
C PHE A 393 0.45 10.53 -25.81
N ALA A 394 1.01 10.91 -24.65
CA ALA A 394 1.96 12.02 -24.53
C ALA A 394 3.20 11.79 -25.41
N ALA A 395 3.75 10.57 -25.43
CA ALA A 395 4.91 10.20 -26.24
C ALA A 395 4.68 10.37 -27.77
N ARG A 396 3.44 10.25 -28.25
CA ARG A 396 3.10 10.48 -29.67
C ARG A 396 2.60 11.90 -29.93
N TYR A 397 1.86 12.45 -29.01
CA TYR A 397 1.24 13.76 -29.11
C TYR A 397 2.29 14.87 -29.21
N THR A 398 3.31 14.86 -28.35
CA THR A 398 4.33 15.93 -28.29
C THR A 398 5.11 16.08 -29.61
N PRO A 399 5.67 15.02 -30.23
CA PRO A 399 6.30 15.13 -31.55
C PRO A 399 5.33 15.61 -32.63
N THR A 400 4.06 15.12 -32.60
CA THR A 400 3.04 15.50 -33.58
C THR A 400 2.75 16.99 -33.52
N VAL A 401 2.58 17.56 -32.33
CA VAL A 401 2.34 18.98 -32.15
C VAL A 401 3.56 19.81 -32.59
N PHE A 402 4.76 19.33 -32.35
CA PHE A 402 5.97 19.99 -32.84
C PHE A 402 5.95 20.10 -34.36
N VAL A 403 5.62 19.02 -35.06
CA VAL A 403 5.49 19.03 -36.53
C VAL A 403 4.37 19.99 -37.00
N ILE A 404 3.22 20.00 -36.30
CA ILE A 404 2.12 20.94 -36.61
C ILE A 404 2.60 22.39 -36.41
N ALA A 405 3.30 22.70 -35.33
CA ALA A 405 3.80 24.06 -35.09
C ALA A 405 4.79 24.50 -36.18
N VAL A 406 5.69 23.63 -36.63
CA VAL A 406 6.58 23.90 -37.76
C VAL A 406 5.76 24.10 -39.05
N ALA A 407 4.75 23.28 -39.28
CA ALA A 407 3.88 23.46 -40.45
C ALA A 407 3.13 24.81 -40.40
N VAL A 408 2.61 25.21 -39.26
CA VAL A 408 1.95 26.51 -39.02
C VAL A 408 2.93 27.67 -39.31
N ALA A 409 4.16 27.58 -38.83
CA ALA A 409 5.19 28.60 -39.04
C ALA A 409 5.55 28.77 -40.55
N ILE A 410 5.50 27.69 -41.36
CA ILE A 410 5.84 27.69 -42.77
C ILE A 410 4.62 28.01 -43.66
N VAL A 411 3.49 27.33 -43.44
CA VAL A 411 2.32 27.43 -44.30
C VAL A 411 1.56 28.74 -44.05
N GLY A 412 1.52 29.21 -42.83
CA GLY A 412 0.77 30.41 -42.47
C GLY A 412 1.15 31.64 -43.28
N PRO A 413 2.45 32.02 -43.38
CA PRO A 413 2.90 33.15 -44.19
C PRO A 413 2.64 32.95 -45.70
N LEU A 414 2.63 31.71 -46.17
CA LEU A 414 2.37 31.40 -47.60
C LEU A 414 0.90 31.52 -48.00
N VAL A 415 -0.01 31.38 -47.04
CA VAL A 415 -1.47 31.44 -47.32
C VAL A 415 -2.07 32.78 -46.96
N THR A 416 -1.42 33.56 -46.11
CA THR A 416 -1.93 34.85 -45.63
C THR A 416 -0.93 35.97 -45.94
N GLU A 417 -1.40 37.24 -45.92
CA GLU A 417 -0.55 38.42 -46.10
C GLU A 417 0.23 38.85 -44.83
N LEU A 418 0.09 38.08 -43.74
CA LEU A 418 0.76 38.36 -42.47
C LEU A 418 2.26 38.00 -42.53
N PRO A 419 3.14 38.77 -41.84
CA PRO A 419 4.58 38.54 -41.88
C PRO A 419 4.97 37.23 -41.21
N TRP A 420 6.13 36.68 -41.61
CA TRP A 420 6.71 35.44 -41.09
C TRP A 420 6.87 35.47 -39.56
N THR A 421 7.24 36.61 -38.99
CA THR A 421 7.41 36.79 -37.55
C THR A 421 6.15 36.52 -36.78
N THR A 422 5.00 36.94 -37.29
CA THR A 422 3.68 36.69 -36.67
C THR A 422 3.33 35.23 -36.66
N TRP A 423 3.57 34.48 -37.72
CA TRP A 423 3.25 33.07 -37.79
C TRP A 423 4.23 32.21 -37.00
N ILE A 424 5.51 32.56 -36.99
CA ILE A 424 6.51 31.93 -36.12
C ILE A 424 6.11 32.13 -34.66
N TYR A 425 5.72 33.36 -34.25
CA TYR A 425 5.27 33.65 -32.89
C TYR A 425 4.03 32.81 -32.53
N ARG A 426 3.00 32.73 -33.41
CA ARG A 426 1.82 31.86 -33.17
C ARG A 426 2.20 30.39 -33.03
N ALA A 427 3.14 29.90 -33.81
CA ALA A 427 3.66 28.55 -33.71
C ALA A 427 4.35 28.28 -32.38
N LEU A 428 5.14 29.25 -31.86
CA LEU A 428 5.78 29.17 -30.57
C LEU A 428 4.74 29.18 -29.42
N VAL A 429 3.71 30.02 -29.50
CA VAL A 429 2.57 30.01 -28.56
C VAL A 429 1.86 28.65 -28.58
N LEU A 430 1.66 28.07 -29.77
CA LEU A 430 1.05 26.73 -29.91
C LEU A 430 1.90 25.64 -29.23
N LEU A 431 3.23 25.69 -29.35
CA LEU A 431 4.13 24.75 -28.67
C LEU A 431 4.00 24.81 -27.16
N VAL A 432 3.87 26.00 -26.58
CA VAL A 432 3.69 26.19 -25.15
C VAL A 432 2.36 25.61 -24.68
N ILE A 433 1.24 25.92 -25.37
CA ILE A 433 -0.10 25.41 -25.03
C ILE A 433 -0.19 23.90 -25.11
N ALA A 434 0.55 23.30 -26.02
CA ALA A 434 0.48 21.88 -26.32
C ALA A 434 1.19 20.98 -25.28
N CYS A 435 1.84 21.55 -24.26
CA CYS A 435 2.42 20.74 -23.19
C CYS A 435 1.35 19.89 -22.49
N PRO A 436 1.45 18.56 -22.43
CA PRO A 436 0.42 17.71 -21.78
C PRO A 436 0.54 17.65 -20.24
N CYS A 437 1.09 18.68 -19.55
CA CYS A 437 1.44 18.70 -18.14
C CYS A 437 0.27 18.26 -17.23
N ALA A 438 -0.86 18.96 -17.32
CA ALA A 438 -2.05 18.67 -16.51
C ALA A 438 -2.57 17.23 -16.70
N LEU A 439 -2.41 16.67 -17.90
CA LEU A 439 -2.87 15.32 -18.24
C LEU A 439 -1.99 14.25 -17.55
N VAL A 440 -0.68 14.43 -17.60
CA VAL A 440 0.32 13.48 -17.06
C VAL A 440 0.26 13.44 -15.53
N ILE A 441 0.03 14.58 -14.86
CA ILE A 441 0.07 14.70 -13.41
C ILE A 441 -1.27 14.35 -12.76
N SER A 442 -2.38 14.65 -13.41
CA SER A 442 -3.72 14.42 -12.87
C SER A 442 -3.97 12.94 -12.50
N THR A 443 -3.49 12.01 -13.33
CA THR A 443 -3.75 10.57 -13.16
C THR A 443 -3.08 10.00 -11.91
N PRO A 444 -1.73 10.13 -11.70
CA PRO A 444 -1.11 9.60 -10.49
C PRO A 444 -1.65 10.26 -9.21
N VAL A 445 -1.89 11.57 -9.18
CA VAL A 445 -2.45 12.26 -8.01
C VAL A 445 -3.82 11.70 -7.63
N THR A 446 -4.67 11.47 -8.62
CA THR A 446 -6.02 10.94 -8.39
C THR A 446 -5.98 9.50 -7.86
N ILE A 447 -5.11 8.64 -8.42
CA ILE A 447 -4.92 7.26 -7.98
C ILE A 447 -4.38 7.21 -6.56
N VAL A 448 -3.31 7.95 -6.25
CA VAL A 448 -2.71 7.98 -4.92
C VAL A 448 -3.70 8.49 -3.88
N SER A 449 -4.51 9.49 -4.22
CA SER A 449 -5.58 9.99 -3.33
C SER A 449 -6.65 8.94 -3.04
N ALA A 450 -7.02 8.13 -4.04
CA ALA A 450 -7.97 7.05 -3.86
C ALA A 450 -7.39 5.86 -3.08
N LEU A 451 -6.13 5.49 -3.33
CA LEU A 451 -5.41 4.47 -2.56
C LEU A 451 -5.31 4.86 -1.08
N ALA A 452 -4.99 6.13 -0.79
CA ALA A 452 -4.97 6.64 0.57
C ALA A 452 -6.34 6.59 1.26
N LEU A 453 -7.42 6.88 0.53
CA LEU A 453 -8.77 6.73 1.06
C LEU A 453 -9.13 5.27 1.30
N ALA A 454 -8.75 4.35 0.40
CA ALA A 454 -8.96 2.92 0.55
C ALA A 454 -8.24 2.38 1.80
N ALA A 455 -6.95 2.71 1.96
CA ALA A 455 -6.16 2.29 3.11
C ALA A 455 -6.76 2.77 4.44
N ARG A 456 -7.24 4.03 4.51
CA ARG A 456 -7.95 4.57 5.69
C ARG A 456 -9.25 3.84 6.03
N ARG A 457 -9.82 3.15 5.08
CA ARG A 457 -11.04 2.35 5.26
C ARG A 457 -10.73 0.87 5.43
N GLY A 458 -9.46 0.54 5.75
CA GLY A 458 -9.03 -0.83 5.92
C GLY A 458 -9.07 -1.66 4.62
N VAL A 459 -9.02 -1.01 3.45
CA VAL A 459 -8.92 -1.68 2.14
C VAL A 459 -7.53 -1.43 1.58
N LEU A 460 -6.65 -2.41 1.69
CA LEU A 460 -5.28 -2.32 1.23
C LEU A 460 -5.19 -2.81 -0.22
N VAL A 461 -4.84 -1.93 -1.15
CA VAL A 461 -4.80 -2.22 -2.59
C VAL A 461 -3.36 -2.24 -3.08
N LYS A 462 -2.89 -3.33 -3.68
CA LYS A 462 -1.52 -3.52 -4.15
C LYS A 462 -1.19 -2.92 -5.52
N GLY A 463 -2.07 -2.11 -6.09
CA GLY A 463 -1.79 -1.46 -7.37
C GLY A 463 -2.90 -0.57 -7.89
N GLY A 464 -2.52 0.54 -8.52
CA GLY A 464 -3.46 1.41 -9.23
C GLY A 464 -4.23 0.68 -10.34
N VAL A 465 -3.65 -0.41 -10.88
CA VAL A 465 -4.32 -1.31 -11.84
C VAL A 465 -5.59 -1.89 -11.24
N TYR A 466 -5.52 -2.45 -10.04
CA TYR A 466 -6.67 -3.09 -9.38
C TYR A 466 -7.73 -2.07 -9.00
N LEU A 467 -7.31 -0.87 -8.58
CA LEU A 467 -8.24 0.22 -8.31
C LEU A 467 -9.00 0.64 -9.58
N GLU A 468 -8.38 0.63 -10.75
CA GLU A 468 -9.05 0.96 -12.01
C GLU A 468 -9.94 -0.20 -12.51
N GLU A 469 -9.48 -1.45 -12.39
CA GLU A 469 -10.22 -2.65 -12.78
C GLU A 469 -11.44 -2.92 -11.90
N GLY A 470 -11.43 -2.47 -10.65
CA GLY A 470 -12.54 -2.64 -9.71
C GLY A 470 -13.90 -2.18 -10.24
N ARG A 471 -13.94 -1.14 -11.07
CA ARG A 471 -15.17 -0.66 -11.73
C ARG A 471 -15.77 -1.67 -12.70
N ASN A 472 -14.95 -2.55 -13.25
CA ASN A 472 -15.37 -3.54 -14.26
C ASN A 472 -15.97 -4.80 -13.62
N LEU A 473 -15.82 -4.99 -12.29
CA LEU A 473 -16.31 -6.18 -11.61
C LEU A 473 -17.82 -6.39 -11.82
N LYS A 474 -18.16 -7.60 -12.25
CA LYS A 474 -19.55 -8.06 -12.47
C LYS A 474 -19.89 -9.28 -11.63
N ASN A 475 -18.89 -10.08 -11.24
CA ASN A 475 -19.05 -11.26 -10.42
C ASN A 475 -18.16 -11.16 -9.19
N ALA A 476 -18.60 -11.76 -8.07
CA ALA A 476 -17.77 -12.00 -6.89
C ALA A 476 -17.95 -13.43 -6.43
N ALA A 477 -16.93 -14.25 -6.55
CA ALA A 477 -16.87 -15.59 -6.02
C ALA A 477 -16.33 -15.51 -4.60
N LEU A 478 -17.13 -15.95 -3.65
CA LEU A 478 -16.87 -15.89 -2.22
C LEU A 478 -16.59 -17.30 -1.71
N ASP A 479 -15.48 -17.47 -0.99
CA ASP A 479 -15.34 -18.68 -0.17
C ASP A 479 -16.33 -18.65 0.99
N LYS A 480 -16.64 -19.80 1.58
CA LYS A 480 -17.54 -19.87 2.73
C LYS A 480 -16.81 -19.52 4.03
N THR A 481 -15.78 -20.34 4.34
CA THR A 481 -15.14 -20.36 5.65
C THR A 481 -14.22 -19.15 5.83
N GLY A 482 -14.33 -18.45 6.98
CA GLY A 482 -13.53 -17.23 7.21
C GLY A 482 -13.95 -16.01 6.37
N THR A 483 -14.74 -16.19 5.30
CA THR A 483 -15.23 -15.15 4.41
C THR A 483 -16.68 -14.74 4.74
N ILE A 484 -17.66 -15.59 4.43
CA ILE A 484 -19.08 -15.36 4.79
C ILE A 484 -19.32 -15.75 6.24
N THR A 485 -18.62 -16.78 6.73
CA THR A 485 -18.69 -17.27 8.10
C THR A 485 -17.46 -16.83 8.89
N ARG A 486 -17.53 -16.97 10.22
CA ARG A 486 -16.44 -16.55 11.12
C ARG A 486 -15.22 -17.48 11.08
N GLY A 487 -15.36 -18.71 10.49
CA GLY A 487 -14.34 -19.76 10.50
C GLY A 487 -14.11 -20.36 11.89
N GLU A 488 -15.01 -20.08 12.82
CA GLU A 488 -15.00 -20.58 14.20
C GLU A 488 -16.29 -21.34 14.45
N PRO A 489 -16.29 -22.66 14.26
CA PRO A 489 -17.45 -23.48 14.58
C PRO A 489 -17.83 -23.30 16.05
N LYS A 490 -19.11 -23.12 16.34
CA LYS A 490 -19.66 -23.08 17.69
C LYS A 490 -20.56 -24.26 17.92
N PHE A 491 -20.53 -24.78 19.13
CA PHE A 491 -21.48 -25.80 19.57
C PHE A 491 -22.93 -25.32 19.40
N GLN A 492 -23.81 -26.19 18.87
CA GLN A 492 -25.22 -25.91 18.63
C GLN A 492 -26.11 -26.79 19.49
N THR A 493 -26.00 -28.10 19.36
CA THR A 493 -26.86 -29.06 20.06
C THR A 493 -26.12 -30.34 20.42
N LEU A 494 -26.47 -30.90 21.55
CA LEU A 494 -26.16 -32.28 21.94
C LEU A 494 -27.44 -33.14 21.85
N THR A 495 -27.35 -34.20 21.08
CA THR A 495 -28.40 -35.23 21.06
C THR A 495 -27.88 -36.46 21.81
N LEU A 496 -28.46 -36.76 22.94
CA LEU A 496 -28.15 -37.99 23.72
C LEU A 496 -28.69 -39.22 23.00
N ILE A 497 -27.93 -40.31 23.03
CA ILE A 497 -28.32 -41.60 22.45
C ILE A 497 -28.52 -42.59 23.59
N GLY A 498 -29.69 -43.28 23.56
CA GLY A 498 -30.09 -44.22 24.60
C GLY A 498 -30.28 -43.54 25.97
N ALA A 499 -30.01 -44.28 27.04
CA ALA A 499 -30.12 -43.80 28.44
C ALA A 499 -28.81 -43.16 28.98
N SER A 500 -28.08 -42.37 28.13
CA SER A 500 -26.80 -41.74 28.50
C SER A 500 -27.01 -40.55 29.42
N ASP A 501 -26.15 -40.44 30.44
CA ASP A 501 -26.08 -39.27 31.35
C ASP A 501 -25.41 -38.08 30.68
N GLU A 502 -26.17 -37.00 30.52
CA GLU A 502 -25.68 -35.77 29.84
C GLU A 502 -24.40 -35.21 30.48
N THR A 503 -24.34 -35.17 31.82
CA THR A 503 -23.17 -34.63 32.53
C THR A 503 -21.92 -35.44 32.25
N LYS A 504 -22.04 -36.75 32.22
CA LYS A 504 -20.95 -37.67 31.94
C LYS A 504 -20.54 -37.59 30.46
N VAL A 505 -21.50 -37.48 29.54
CA VAL A 505 -21.24 -37.31 28.11
C VAL A 505 -20.48 -36.02 27.84
N TRP A 506 -20.87 -34.89 28.45
CA TRP A 506 -20.16 -33.64 28.37
C TRP A 506 -18.73 -33.74 28.93
N GLN A 507 -18.54 -34.27 30.12
CA GLN A 507 -17.26 -34.41 30.78
C GLN A 507 -16.28 -35.22 29.92
N GLN A 508 -16.72 -36.34 29.38
CA GLN A 508 -15.89 -37.23 28.57
C GLN A 508 -15.56 -36.62 27.20
N ALA A 509 -16.56 -36.00 26.53
CA ALA A 509 -16.37 -35.34 25.26
C ALA A 509 -15.43 -34.13 25.37
N ALA A 510 -15.66 -33.31 26.40
CA ALA A 510 -14.81 -32.16 26.69
C ALA A 510 -13.33 -32.55 26.93
N SER A 511 -13.13 -33.61 27.73
CA SER A 511 -11.78 -34.10 28.03
C SER A 511 -11.01 -34.54 26.77
N LEU A 512 -11.69 -35.26 25.84
CA LEU A 512 -11.08 -35.66 24.57
C LEU A 512 -10.88 -34.46 23.62
N ALA A 513 -11.85 -33.55 23.60
CA ALA A 513 -11.85 -32.38 22.74
C ALA A 513 -10.74 -31.41 23.10
N ASP A 514 -10.47 -31.19 24.39
CA ASP A 514 -9.43 -30.34 24.92
C ASP A 514 -8.01 -30.73 24.49
N MET A 515 -7.80 -32.01 24.19
CA MET A 515 -6.54 -32.57 23.70
C MET A 515 -6.31 -32.33 22.20
N SER A 516 -7.26 -31.71 21.48
CA SER A 516 -7.22 -31.58 20.04
C SER A 516 -7.38 -30.10 19.59
N SER A 517 -6.48 -29.64 18.76
CA SER A 517 -6.56 -28.31 18.12
C SER A 517 -7.56 -28.21 16.94
N HIS A 518 -8.24 -29.33 16.62
CA HIS A 518 -9.20 -29.37 15.52
C HIS A 518 -10.41 -28.45 15.81
N PRO A 519 -10.88 -27.59 14.86
CA PRO A 519 -11.95 -26.61 15.11
C PRO A 519 -13.25 -27.20 15.70
N VAL A 520 -13.64 -28.38 15.25
CA VAL A 520 -14.82 -29.08 15.79
C VAL A 520 -14.62 -29.52 17.26
N SER A 521 -13.42 -30.01 17.58
CA SER A 521 -13.08 -30.37 18.96
C SER A 521 -13.07 -29.13 19.86
N ARG A 522 -12.44 -28.04 19.40
CA ARG A 522 -12.42 -26.77 20.09
C ARG A 522 -13.82 -26.24 20.42
N ALA A 523 -14.73 -26.29 19.45
CA ALA A 523 -16.12 -25.87 19.66
C ALA A 523 -16.83 -26.68 20.77
N VAL A 524 -16.48 -27.96 20.93
CA VAL A 524 -17.01 -28.80 22.02
C VAL A 524 -16.34 -28.47 23.35
N SER A 525 -15.03 -28.26 23.36
CA SER A 525 -14.24 -27.85 24.55
C SER A 525 -14.69 -26.51 25.08
N ASP A 526 -14.78 -25.47 24.21
CA ASP A 526 -15.20 -24.10 24.58
C ASP A 526 -16.63 -24.07 25.15
N ALA A 527 -17.54 -24.89 24.56
CA ALA A 527 -18.91 -25.00 25.05
C ALA A 527 -18.99 -25.72 26.41
N ALA A 528 -18.10 -26.66 26.67
CA ALA A 528 -18.00 -27.34 27.96
C ALA A 528 -17.41 -26.39 29.04
N GLU A 529 -16.42 -25.58 28.70
CA GLU A 529 -15.86 -24.58 29.58
C GLU A 529 -16.92 -23.54 29.98
N ALA A 530 -17.70 -23.04 29.01
CA ALA A 530 -18.81 -22.11 29.25
C ALA A 530 -19.91 -22.71 30.16
N LYS A 531 -20.03 -24.03 30.18
CA LYS A 531 -20.92 -24.77 31.07
C LYS A 531 -20.28 -25.19 32.41
N HIS A 532 -19.00 -24.79 32.64
CA HIS A 532 -18.20 -25.11 33.81
C HIS A 532 -18.06 -26.64 34.02
N VAL A 533 -17.92 -27.40 32.93
CA VAL A 533 -17.72 -28.87 32.98
C VAL A 533 -16.27 -29.16 33.32
N GLU A 534 -16.01 -29.88 34.41
CA GLU A 534 -14.67 -30.30 34.78
C GLU A 534 -14.16 -31.41 33.83
N THR A 535 -12.97 -31.21 33.24
CA THR A 535 -12.30 -32.19 32.39
C THR A 535 -11.57 -33.25 33.24
N ARG A 536 -11.37 -34.43 32.69
CA ARG A 536 -10.63 -35.56 33.27
C ARG A 536 -9.31 -35.77 32.54
N VAL A 537 -8.35 -36.41 33.21
CA VAL A 537 -7.05 -36.73 32.59
C VAL A 537 -7.26 -37.78 31.50
N VAL A 538 -6.83 -37.47 30.30
CA VAL A 538 -6.84 -38.40 29.17
C VAL A 538 -5.50 -39.08 29.04
N LYS A 539 -5.48 -40.40 28.95
CA LYS A 539 -4.30 -41.22 28.66
C LYS A 539 -4.40 -41.81 27.24
N ASP A 540 -3.24 -42.15 26.68
CA ASP A 540 -3.15 -42.79 25.34
C ASP A 540 -3.93 -42.06 24.26
N PHE A 541 -3.90 -40.71 24.28
CA PHE A 541 -4.57 -39.89 23.27
C PHE A 541 -3.96 -40.11 21.90
N LYS A 542 -4.83 -40.25 20.89
CA LYS A 542 -4.47 -40.35 19.47
C LYS A 542 -5.46 -39.58 18.59
N ALA A 543 -4.92 -38.85 17.65
CA ALA A 543 -5.71 -38.33 16.53
C ALA A 543 -5.92 -39.44 15.50
N LEU A 544 -7.15 -39.60 15.03
CA LEU A 544 -7.53 -40.54 13.96
C LEU A 544 -7.70 -39.77 12.67
N PRO A 545 -6.74 -39.82 11.74
CA PRO A 545 -6.78 -39.00 10.53
C PRO A 545 -8.06 -39.18 9.73
N GLY A 546 -8.79 -38.09 9.46
CA GLY A 546 -10.05 -38.09 8.73
C GLY A 546 -11.25 -38.68 9.48
N ALA A 547 -11.11 -39.04 10.77
CA ALA A 547 -12.15 -39.68 11.56
C ALA A 547 -12.49 -38.96 12.88
N GLY A 548 -11.47 -38.45 13.61
CA GLY A 548 -11.67 -37.82 14.89
C GLY A 548 -10.54 -38.08 15.88
N THR A 549 -10.86 -38.31 17.16
CA THR A 549 -9.89 -38.56 18.23
C THR A 549 -10.28 -39.74 19.10
N GLU A 550 -9.30 -40.41 19.70
CA GLU A 550 -9.51 -41.45 20.72
C GLU A 550 -8.59 -41.24 21.92
N GLY A 551 -9.01 -41.72 23.08
CA GLY A 551 -8.21 -41.69 24.32
C GLY A 551 -8.88 -42.47 25.43
N ARG A 552 -8.14 -42.70 26.52
CA ARG A 552 -8.63 -43.42 27.70
C ARG A 552 -8.91 -42.42 28.83
N ILE A 553 -10.16 -42.50 29.36
CA ILE A 553 -10.59 -41.74 30.52
C ILE A 553 -11.08 -42.72 31.57
N ASP A 554 -10.57 -42.70 32.77
CA ASP A 554 -10.88 -43.62 33.88
C ASP A 554 -10.82 -45.11 33.45
N GLY A 555 -9.87 -45.46 32.56
CA GLY A 555 -9.70 -46.84 32.02
C GLY A 555 -10.56 -47.18 30.81
N ALA A 556 -11.64 -46.42 30.55
CA ALA A 556 -12.50 -46.65 29.39
C ALA A 556 -11.88 -46.04 28.12
N LEU A 557 -11.90 -46.76 27.00
CA LEU A 557 -11.49 -46.25 25.70
C LEU A 557 -12.68 -45.54 25.06
N LEU A 558 -12.52 -44.20 24.91
CA LEU A 558 -13.53 -43.31 24.35
C LEU A 558 -13.06 -42.72 23.01
N ARG A 559 -13.99 -42.35 22.19
CA ARG A 559 -13.73 -41.79 20.86
C ARG A 559 -14.71 -40.67 20.55
N LEU A 560 -14.21 -39.61 19.95
CA LEU A 560 -15.01 -38.52 19.40
C LEU A 560 -14.83 -38.54 17.88
N THR A 561 -15.78 -39.10 17.12
CA THR A 561 -15.60 -39.47 15.71
C THR A 561 -16.78 -39.07 14.83
N ASN A 562 -16.53 -39.02 13.49
CA ASN A 562 -17.57 -38.77 12.48
C ASN A 562 -18.44 -40.04 12.14
N LEU A 563 -19.53 -39.82 11.42
CA LEU A 563 -20.44 -40.86 11.02
C LEU A 563 -19.79 -41.99 10.20
N LYS A 564 -18.93 -41.63 9.25
CA LYS A 564 -18.24 -42.59 8.37
C LYS A 564 -17.39 -43.59 9.15
N TRP A 565 -16.71 -43.13 10.20
CA TRP A 565 -15.95 -44.01 11.08
C TRP A 565 -16.88 -44.94 11.86
N LEU A 566 -17.98 -44.41 12.41
CA LEU A 566 -18.99 -45.21 13.15
C LEU A 566 -19.60 -46.29 12.27
N GLU A 567 -19.91 -45.96 11.02
CA GLU A 567 -20.42 -46.95 10.04
C GLU A 567 -19.39 -48.06 9.77
N SER A 568 -18.12 -47.69 9.61
CA SER A 568 -17.04 -48.66 9.38
C SER A 568 -16.84 -49.64 10.55
N LYS A 569 -17.29 -49.26 11.76
CA LYS A 569 -17.19 -50.04 12.98
C LYS A 569 -18.52 -50.73 13.40
N GLY A 570 -19.59 -50.51 12.62
CA GLY A 570 -20.91 -51.05 12.91
C GLY A 570 -21.61 -50.41 14.12
N LEU A 571 -21.17 -49.22 14.54
CA LEU A 571 -21.70 -48.46 15.68
C LEU A 571 -22.78 -47.44 15.27
N ALA A 572 -23.05 -47.26 13.99
CA ALA A 572 -24.04 -46.35 13.45
C ALA A 572 -25.46 -46.95 13.46
N THR A 573 -26.11 -46.95 14.60
CA THR A 573 -27.51 -47.38 14.75
C THR A 573 -28.44 -46.43 13.97
N PRO A 574 -29.69 -46.83 13.67
CA PRO A 574 -30.68 -45.96 13.02
C PRO A 574 -30.90 -44.64 13.78
N GLU A 575 -30.87 -44.66 15.12
CA GLU A 575 -30.99 -43.47 15.98
C GLU A 575 -29.80 -42.55 15.79
N VAL A 576 -28.56 -43.06 15.78
CA VAL A 576 -27.34 -42.30 15.52
C VAL A 576 -27.40 -41.67 14.12
N LYS A 577 -27.77 -42.41 13.11
CA LYS A 577 -27.91 -41.88 11.73
C LYS A 577 -28.93 -40.76 11.68
N ALA A 578 -30.10 -40.93 12.31
CA ALA A 578 -31.13 -39.90 12.36
C ALA A 578 -30.62 -38.61 13.07
N ALA A 579 -29.83 -38.74 14.14
CA ALA A 579 -29.21 -37.57 14.82
C ALA A 579 -28.21 -36.85 13.92
N PHE A 580 -27.36 -37.57 13.18
CA PHE A 580 -26.45 -36.95 12.21
C PHE A 580 -27.21 -36.32 11.05
N GLU A 581 -28.24 -36.97 10.51
CA GLU A 581 -29.08 -36.43 9.45
C GLU A 581 -29.81 -35.16 9.88
N ALA A 582 -30.31 -35.10 11.12
CA ALA A 582 -30.98 -33.94 11.69
C ALA A 582 -30.01 -32.75 11.82
N ALA A 583 -28.74 -33.00 12.19
CA ALA A 583 -27.69 -31.97 12.21
C ALA A 583 -27.33 -31.52 10.78
N HIS A 584 -27.07 -32.46 9.87
CA HIS A 584 -26.76 -32.16 8.48
C HIS A 584 -27.88 -31.41 7.75
N ALA A 585 -29.15 -31.72 8.06
CA ALA A 585 -30.30 -31.00 7.48
C ALA A 585 -30.32 -29.51 7.88
N LYS A 586 -29.71 -29.17 9.02
CA LYS A 586 -29.52 -27.77 9.48
C LYS A 586 -28.18 -27.16 9.03
N GLY A 587 -27.42 -27.83 8.17
CA GLY A 587 -26.10 -27.35 7.71
C GLY A 587 -25.01 -27.46 8.77
N GLN A 588 -25.19 -28.28 9.80
CA GLN A 588 -24.26 -28.45 10.92
C GLN A 588 -23.30 -29.61 10.66
N THR A 589 -22.07 -29.52 11.18
CA THR A 589 -21.14 -30.65 11.24
C THR A 589 -21.37 -31.39 12.56
N ALA A 590 -21.38 -32.72 12.52
CA ALA A 590 -21.62 -33.51 13.72
C ALA A 590 -20.47 -34.48 14.00
N VAL A 591 -20.20 -34.70 15.30
CA VAL A 591 -19.28 -35.72 15.84
C VAL A 591 -19.95 -36.44 16.99
N ALA A 592 -19.66 -37.71 17.16
CA ALA A 592 -20.26 -38.50 18.22
C ALA A 592 -19.23 -39.00 19.22
N LEU A 593 -19.57 -38.93 20.50
CA LEU A 593 -18.86 -39.62 21.57
C LEU A 593 -19.31 -41.05 21.63
N SER A 594 -18.38 -42.01 21.57
CA SER A 594 -18.64 -43.43 21.66
C SER A 594 -17.62 -44.16 22.54
N ASP A 595 -18.03 -45.25 23.13
CA ASP A 595 -17.17 -46.21 23.79
C ASP A 595 -17.12 -47.54 22.98
N MET A 596 -16.74 -48.64 23.62
CA MET A 596 -16.72 -49.94 22.99
C MET A 596 -18.13 -50.59 22.85
N PHE A 597 -19.12 -50.04 23.53
CA PHE A 597 -20.50 -50.59 23.57
C PHE A 597 -21.44 -49.82 22.65
N GLY A 598 -21.17 -48.56 22.35
CA GLY A 598 -22.01 -47.78 21.47
C GLY A 598 -21.77 -46.26 21.51
N VAL A 599 -22.62 -45.52 20.82
CA VAL A 599 -22.63 -44.06 20.81
C VAL A 599 -23.43 -43.57 22.00
N MET A 600 -22.90 -42.61 22.74
CA MET A 600 -23.50 -41.99 23.93
C MET A 600 -24.15 -40.64 23.62
N GLY A 601 -23.61 -39.89 22.65
CA GLY A 601 -24.16 -38.60 22.28
C GLY A 601 -23.56 -38.06 20.98
N VAL A 602 -24.35 -37.29 20.25
CA VAL A 602 -23.96 -36.62 19.01
C VAL A 602 -23.92 -35.13 19.25
N PHE A 603 -22.75 -34.55 19.08
CA PHE A 603 -22.47 -33.10 19.17
C PHE A 603 -22.57 -32.49 17.79
N ALA A 604 -23.42 -31.51 17.59
CA ALA A 604 -23.53 -30.74 16.38
C ALA A 604 -22.87 -29.37 16.57
N VAL A 605 -22.04 -29.00 15.64
CA VAL A 605 -21.34 -27.70 15.59
C VAL A 605 -21.61 -27.01 14.26
N ALA A 606 -21.72 -25.72 14.26
CA ALA A 606 -21.89 -24.94 13.02
C ALA A 606 -20.99 -23.72 13.03
N ASP A 607 -20.45 -23.43 11.86
CA ASP A 607 -19.78 -22.16 11.62
C ASP A 607 -20.85 -21.08 11.47
N THR A 608 -20.69 -20.00 12.21
CA THR A 608 -21.67 -18.90 12.25
C THR A 608 -21.43 -17.90 11.14
N VAL A 609 -22.51 -17.46 10.47
CA VAL A 609 -22.48 -16.37 9.51
C VAL A 609 -21.99 -15.09 10.20
N LYS A 610 -21.13 -14.32 9.56
CA LYS A 610 -20.67 -13.02 10.05
C LYS A 610 -21.85 -12.04 10.12
N ASP A 611 -21.85 -11.18 11.14
CA ASP A 611 -22.81 -10.09 11.22
C ASP A 611 -22.62 -9.18 9.99
N GLY A 612 -23.74 -8.73 9.40
CA GLY A 612 -23.69 -7.88 8.20
C GLY A 612 -23.44 -8.62 6.87
N ALA A 613 -23.25 -9.97 6.86
CA ALA A 613 -22.99 -10.69 5.61
C ALA A 613 -24.15 -10.59 4.60
N ALA A 614 -25.40 -10.64 5.06
CA ALA A 614 -26.57 -10.49 4.18
C ALA A 614 -26.65 -9.07 3.58
N GLU A 615 -26.37 -8.03 4.37
CA GLU A 615 -26.29 -6.64 3.95
C GLU A 615 -25.16 -6.43 2.94
N ALA A 616 -24.02 -7.08 3.14
CA ALA A 616 -22.88 -7.05 2.22
C ALA A 616 -23.25 -7.66 0.85
N ILE A 617 -23.90 -8.82 0.84
CA ILE A 617 -24.40 -9.45 -0.39
C ILE A 617 -25.43 -8.55 -1.10
N ALA A 618 -26.34 -7.94 -0.34
CA ALA A 618 -27.30 -6.98 -0.89
C ALA A 618 -26.61 -5.75 -1.49
N ALA A 619 -25.57 -5.21 -0.83
CA ALA A 619 -24.77 -4.09 -1.35
C ALA A 619 -24.01 -4.44 -2.63
N MET A 620 -23.45 -5.66 -2.73
CA MET A 620 -22.82 -6.14 -3.97
C MET A 620 -23.81 -6.18 -5.12
N LYS A 621 -25.02 -6.69 -4.90
CA LYS A 621 -26.08 -6.73 -5.92
C LYS A 621 -26.49 -5.33 -6.37
N ARG A 622 -26.66 -4.37 -5.43
CA ARG A 622 -26.94 -2.96 -5.78
C ARG A 622 -25.78 -2.34 -6.56
N ALA A 623 -24.54 -2.72 -6.26
CA ALA A 623 -23.38 -2.29 -7.03
C ALA A 623 -23.27 -2.99 -8.41
N GLY A 624 -24.20 -3.88 -8.79
CA GLY A 624 -24.17 -4.63 -10.04
C GLY A 624 -23.11 -5.73 -10.05
N ILE A 625 -22.84 -6.35 -8.89
CA ILE A 625 -21.98 -7.52 -8.73
C ILE A 625 -22.86 -8.72 -8.39
N THR A 626 -22.75 -9.79 -9.17
CA THR A 626 -23.42 -11.07 -8.91
C THR A 626 -22.59 -11.91 -7.96
N PRO A 627 -23.09 -12.23 -6.75
CA PRO A 627 -22.35 -13.06 -5.80
C PRO A 627 -22.51 -14.55 -6.13
N TYR A 628 -21.40 -15.28 -6.03
CA TYR A 628 -21.29 -16.74 -6.11
C TYR A 628 -20.69 -17.26 -4.81
N LEU A 629 -21.14 -18.42 -4.34
CA LEU A 629 -20.54 -19.14 -3.23
C LEU A 629 -19.79 -20.35 -3.76
N LEU A 630 -18.50 -20.45 -3.50
CA LEU A 630 -17.66 -21.59 -3.87
C LEU A 630 -17.10 -22.22 -2.59
N THR A 631 -17.42 -23.49 -2.31
CA THR A 631 -17.00 -24.16 -1.08
C THR A 631 -16.71 -25.64 -1.29
N GLY A 632 -15.76 -26.18 -0.52
CA GLY A 632 -15.53 -27.63 -0.42
C GLY A 632 -16.52 -28.37 0.48
N ASP A 633 -17.39 -27.65 1.19
CA ASP A 633 -18.40 -28.26 2.09
C ASP A 633 -19.52 -28.97 1.33
N ASN A 634 -20.28 -29.74 2.10
CA ASN A 634 -21.43 -30.48 1.52
C ASN A 634 -22.50 -29.52 0.98
N SER A 635 -23.23 -29.99 -0.05
CA SER A 635 -24.20 -29.20 -0.78
C SER A 635 -25.32 -28.63 0.09
N ARG A 636 -25.80 -29.36 1.08
CA ARG A 636 -26.90 -28.93 1.96
C ARG A 636 -26.48 -27.76 2.86
N ALA A 637 -25.27 -27.84 3.46
CA ALA A 637 -24.72 -26.78 4.30
C ALA A 637 -24.45 -25.51 3.47
N ALA A 638 -23.89 -25.65 2.29
CA ALA A 638 -23.64 -24.57 1.38
C ALA A 638 -24.92 -23.84 0.92
N GLN A 639 -25.96 -24.61 0.57
CA GLN A 639 -27.28 -24.09 0.20
C GLN A 639 -27.95 -23.34 1.37
N ALA A 640 -27.93 -23.93 2.58
CA ALA A 640 -28.51 -23.29 3.75
C ALA A 640 -27.86 -21.94 4.06
N ILE A 641 -26.52 -21.86 4.09
CA ILE A 641 -25.78 -20.63 4.37
C ILE A 641 -25.92 -19.64 3.21
N GLY A 642 -25.71 -20.06 1.97
CA GLY A 642 -25.76 -19.16 0.82
C GLY A 642 -27.14 -18.52 0.61
N THR A 643 -28.21 -19.28 0.79
CA THR A 643 -29.58 -18.75 0.70
C THR A 643 -29.94 -17.84 1.88
N SER A 644 -29.45 -18.12 3.09
CA SER A 644 -29.69 -17.28 4.27
C SER A 644 -29.09 -15.88 4.12
N VAL A 645 -27.97 -15.75 3.42
CA VAL A 645 -27.33 -14.44 3.11
C VAL A 645 -27.82 -13.84 1.79
N GLY A 646 -28.75 -14.53 1.07
CA GLY A 646 -29.39 -14.01 -0.13
C GLY A 646 -28.66 -14.33 -1.45
N ILE A 647 -27.74 -15.30 -1.49
CA ILE A 647 -27.15 -15.78 -2.76
C ILE A 647 -28.16 -16.71 -3.44
N ALA A 648 -28.33 -16.57 -4.77
CA ALA A 648 -29.23 -17.40 -5.54
C ALA A 648 -28.74 -18.86 -5.58
N ALA A 649 -29.67 -19.84 -5.50
CA ALA A 649 -29.31 -21.24 -5.39
C ALA A 649 -28.45 -21.76 -6.56
N GLU A 650 -28.67 -21.27 -7.78
CA GLU A 650 -27.88 -21.59 -8.98
C GLU A 650 -26.42 -21.11 -8.88
N ASN A 651 -26.16 -20.09 -8.09
CA ASN A 651 -24.83 -19.49 -7.88
C ASN A 651 -24.04 -20.13 -6.73
N ILE A 652 -24.59 -21.18 -6.10
CA ILE A 652 -23.95 -21.90 -5.01
C ILE A 652 -23.33 -23.19 -5.59
N LYS A 653 -21.99 -23.32 -5.45
CA LYS A 653 -21.22 -24.48 -5.87
C LYS A 653 -20.54 -25.07 -4.65
N ALA A 654 -20.86 -26.31 -4.35
CA ALA A 654 -20.41 -27.04 -3.16
C ALA A 654 -19.60 -28.29 -3.55
N GLU A 655 -18.94 -28.90 -2.56
CA GLU A 655 -18.12 -30.10 -2.70
C GLU A 655 -16.96 -29.95 -3.69
N LEU A 656 -16.46 -28.69 -3.84
CA LEU A 656 -15.40 -28.35 -4.79
C LEU A 656 -14.03 -28.67 -4.21
N LEU A 657 -13.22 -29.34 -5.01
CA LEU A 657 -11.77 -29.43 -4.81
C LEU A 657 -11.10 -28.09 -5.17
N PRO A 658 -9.89 -27.80 -4.66
CA PRO A 658 -9.16 -26.55 -4.99
C PRO A 658 -9.00 -26.31 -6.50
N GLU A 659 -8.73 -27.35 -7.28
CA GLU A 659 -8.61 -27.30 -8.75
C GLU A 659 -9.95 -26.97 -9.43
N GLU A 660 -11.05 -27.46 -8.88
CA GLU A 660 -12.39 -27.19 -9.39
C GLU A 660 -12.82 -25.74 -9.07
N LYS A 661 -12.44 -25.21 -7.88
CA LYS A 661 -12.62 -23.79 -7.58
C LYS A 661 -11.91 -22.91 -8.61
N LEU A 662 -10.66 -23.24 -8.94
CA LEU A 662 -9.89 -22.53 -9.96
C LEU A 662 -10.59 -22.55 -11.32
N SER A 663 -11.05 -23.72 -11.76
CA SER A 663 -11.77 -23.89 -13.04
C SER A 663 -13.08 -23.09 -13.08
N HIS A 664 -13.81 -23.00 -11.96
CA HIS A 664 -14.99 -22.15 -11.83
C HIS A 664 -14.66 -20.67 -11.94
N ILE A 665 -13.56 -20.18 -11.33
CA ILE A 665 -13.10 -18.80 -11.45
C ILE A 665 -12.74 -18.50 -12.91
N GLU A 666 -12.02 -19.38 -13.60
CA GLU A 666 -11.68 -19.21 -15.02
C GLU A 666 -12.93 -19.13 -15.92
N ALA A 667 -13.91 -19.97 -15.65
CA ALA A 667 -15.18 -19.96 -16.39
C ALA A 667 -16.00 -18.68 -16.14
N LEU A 668 -15.97 -18.12 -14.92
CA LEU A 668 -16.63 -16.86 -14.59
C LEU A 668 -15.89 -15.67 -15.22
N GLU A 669 -14.54 -15.64 -15.10
CA GLU A 669 -13.69 -14.59 -15.67
C GLU A 669 -13.80 -14.58 -17.20
N GLY A 670 -13.94 -15.73 -17.87
CA GLY A 670 -14.18 -15.81 -19.31
C GLY A 670 -15.49 -15.16 -19.75
N LYS A 671 -16.46 -14.98 -18.85
CA LYS A 671 -17.75 -14.33 -19.15
C LYS A 671 -17.74 -12.83 -18.76
N ALA A 672 -17.19 -12.51 -17.60
CA ALA A 672 -17.12 -11.14 -17.08
C ALA A 672 -16.09 -11.02 -15.96
N ALA A 673 -15.60 -9.80 -15.75
CA ALA A 673 -14.61 -9.51 -14.71
C ALA A 673 -15.08 -10.00 -13.34
N THR A 674 -14.32 -10.90 -12.74
CA THR A 674 -14.67 -11.68 -11.55
C THR A 674 -13.69 -11.39 -10.42
N ALA A 675 -14.21 -11.08 -9.23
CA ALA A 675 -13.45 -11.07 -7.99
C ALA A 675 -13.46 -12.46 -7.35
N MET A 676 -12.34 -12.87 -6.74
CA MET A 676 -12.30 -14.01 -5.79
C MET A 676 -12.02 -13.46 -4.40
N VAL A 677 -12.73 -13.98 -3.40
CA VAL A 677 -12.60 -13.57 -2.00
C VAL A 677 -12.39 -14.81 -1.15
N GLY A 678 -11.30 -14.84 -0.40
CA GLY A 678 -10.96 -15.97 0.46
C GLY A 678 -10.05 -15.55 1.63
N ASP A 679 -9.93 -16.43 2.62
CA ASP A 679 -9.15 -16.19 3.86
C ASP A 679 -7.83 -16.95 3.89
N GLY A 680 -7.59 -17.89 2.99
CA GLY A 680 -6.63 -18.92 3.23
C GLY A 680 -5.63 -19.26 2.14
N ILE A 681 -4.67 -20.05 2.58
CA ILE A 681 -3.61 -20.64 1.76
C ILE A 681 -4.20 -21.50 0.64
N ASN A 682 -5.36 -22.14 0.90
CA ASN A 682 -6.01 -23.03 -0.05
C ASN A 682 -6.61 -22.31 -1.26
N ASP A 683 -6.91 -21.02 -1.11
CA ASP A 683 -7.53 -20.21 -2.15
C ASP A 683 -6.53 -19.36 -2.94
N ALA A 684 -5.25 -19.38 -2.57
CA ALA A 684 -4.21 -18.57 -3.21
C ALA A 684 -4.14 -18.74 -4.75
N PRO A 685 -4.27 -19.95 -5.32
CA PRO A 685 -4.33 -20.13 -6.78
C PRO A 685 -5.55 -19.48 -7.42
N ALA A 686 -6.71 -19.55 -6.75
CA ALA A 686 -7.96 -18.96 -7.22
C ALA A 686 -7.95 -17.42 -7.09
N LEU A 687 -7.36 -16.90 -6.00
CA LEU A 687 -7.16 -15.45 -5.78
C LEU A 687 -6.29 -14.83 -6.86
N SER A 688 -5.17 -15.48 -7.21
CA SER A 688 -4.25 -14.98 -8.24
C SER A 688 -4.79 -15.06 -9.66
N ARG A 689 -5.78 -15.94 -9.91
CA ARG A 689 -6.37 -16.16 -11.23
C ARG A 689 -7.56 -15.25 -11.54
N ALA A 690 -8.24 -14.78 -10.51
CA ALA A 690 -9.35 -13.83 -10.65
C ALA A 690 -8.87 -12.48 -11.23
N ARG A 691 -9.79 -11.64 -11.73
CA ARG A 691 -9.48 -10.26 -12.13
C ARG A 691 -8.93 -9.46 -10.97
N ILE A 692 -9.48 -9.67 -9.78
CA ILE A 692 -9.00 -9.09 -8.51
C ILE A 692 -9.20 -10.13 -7.42
N GLY A 693 -8.11 -10.52 -6.77
CA GLY A 693 -8.13 -11.35 -5.56
C GLY A 693 -8.27 -10.49 -4.32
N PHE A 694 -9.27 -10.79 -3.48
CA PHE A 694 -9.48 -10.14 -2.18
C PHE A 694 -9.15 -11.13 -1.07
N ALA A 695 -8.17 -10.80 -0.23
CA ALA A 695 -7.87 -11.55 1.00
C ALA A 695 -8.58 -10.94 2.21
N MET A 696 -9.07 -11.81 3.11
CA MET A 696 -9.53 -11.43 4.43
C MET A 696 -8.29 -11.22 5.32
N GLY A 697 -8.19 -10.07 6.04
CA GLY A 697 -6.91 -9.59 6.59
C GLY A 697 -6.62 -9.98 8.04
N VAL A 698 -7.63 -10.10 8.91
CA VAL A 698 -7.39 -10.26 10.36
C VAL A 698 -6.95 -11.68 10.74
N LYS A 699 -7.50 -12.69 10.07
CA LYS A 699 -7.20 -14.10 10.32
C LYS A 699 -6.46 -14.78 9.17
N GLY A 700 -6.35 -14.09 8.02
CA GLY A 700 -5.69 -14.61 6.83
C GLY A 700 -4.21 -14.86 7.10
N ALA A 701 -3.70 -16.01 6.67
CA ALA A 701 -2.27 -16.28 6.69
C ALA A 701 -1.55 -15.18 5.88
N ASP A 702 -0.36 -14.78 6.33
CA ASP A 702 0.48 -13.79 5.63
C ASP A 702 0.62 -14.12 4.13
N SER A 703 0.61 -15.41 3.79
CA SER A 703 0.61 -15.91 2.40
C SER A 703 -0.64 -15.57 1.59
N ALA A 704 -1.84 -15.49 2.21
CA ALA A 704 -3.05 -15.09 1.50
C ALA A 704 -3.04 -13.58 1.21
N ILE A 705 -2.60 -12.78 2.18
CA ILE A 705 -2.41 -11.34 1.99
C ILE A 705 -1.36 -11.12 0.89
N GLU A 706 -0.29 -11.93 0.85
CA GLU A 706 0.76 -11.81 -0.17
C GLU A 706 0.27 -12.19 -1.57
N ALA A 707 -0.58 -13.20 -1.70
CA ALA A 707 -1.12 -13.67 -2.98
C ALA A 707 -2.25 -12.79 -3.54
N ALA A 708 -3.00 -12.07 -2.70
CA ALA A 708 -4.13 -11.25 -3.13
C ALA A 708 -3.71 -9.86 -3.64
N ASP A 709 -4.54 -9.27 -4.49
CA ASP A 709 -4.38 -7.92 -5.03
C ASP A 709 -4.91 -6.83 -4.09
N VAL A 710 -5.91 -7.19 -3.28
CA VAL A 710 -6.57 -6.33 -2.30
C VAL A 710 -6.74 -7.10 -0.99
N ALA A 711 -6.40 -6.48 0.15
CA ALA A 711 -6.67 -7.05 1.47
C ALA A 711 -7.73 -6.23 2.22
N LEU A 712 -8.68 -6.92 2.85
CA LEU A 712 -9.75 -6.35 3.66
C LEU A 712 -9.37 -6.54 5.13
N MET A 713 -8.90 -5.46 5.78
CA MET A 713 -8.24 -5.52 7.08
C MET A 713 -9.17 -5.81 8.27
N ASP A 714 -10.47 -5.59 8.11
CA ASP A 714 -11.52 -5.83 9.12
C ASP A 714 -12.43 -7.02 8.80
N ASP A 715 -12.05 -7.81 7.80
CA ASP A 715 -12.81 -8.98 7.34
C ASP A 715 -14.26 -8.69 6.91
N ASP A 716 -14.58 -7.44 6.53
CA ASP A 716 -15.90 -7.04 6.04
C ASP A 716 -16.00 -7.21 4.51
N VAL A 717 -16.75 -8.22 4.07
CA VAL A 717 -17.03 -8.47 2.65
C VAL A 717 -17.86 -7.36 1.97
N GLY A 718 -18.54 -6.51 2.73
CA GLY A 718 -19.28 -5.34 2.22
C GLY A 718 -18.38 -4.31 1.57
N LYS A 719 -17.10 -4.28 1.95
CA LYS A 719 -16.09 -3.42 1.35
C LYS A 719 -15.78 -3.70 -0.11
N ILE A 720 -16.17 -4.86 -0.65
CA ILE A 720 -16.05 -5.16 -2.08
C ILE A 720 -16.97 -4.23 -2.89
N ALA A 721 -18.21 -4.05 -2.45
CA ALA A 721 -19.14 -3.10 -3.08
C ALA A 721 -18.63 -1.66 -2.96
N TRP A 722 -18.13 -1.28 -1.77
CA TRP A 722 -17.52 0.02 -1.51
C TRP A 722 -16.29 0.27 -2.40
N PHE A 723 -15.42 -0.71 -2.54
CA PHE A 723 -14.24 -0.65 -3.41
C PHE A 723 -14.62 -0.41 -4.88
N LYS A 724 -15.64 -1.12 -5.38
CA LYS A 724 -16.15 -0.87 -6.73
C LYS A 724 -16.65 0.56 -6.91
N ARG A 725 -17.40 1.11 -5.95
CA ARG A 725 -17.88 2.50 -5.98
C ARG A 725 -16.74 3.51 -5.94
N LEU A 726 -15.70 3.24 -5.11
CA LEU A 726 -14.49 4.07 -5.11
C LEU A 726 -13.80 4.05 -6.47
N SER A 727 -13.66 2.86 -7.08
CA SER A 727 -13.08 2.68 -8.41
C SER A 727 -13.85 3.46 -9.48
N GLU A 728 -15.18 3.40 -9.49
CA GLU A 728 -16.05 4.18 -10.38
C GLU A 728 -15.85 5.69 -10.20
N LEU A 729 -15.82 6.16 -8.96
CA LEU A 729 -15.62 7.59 -8.63
C LEU A 729 -14.24 8.07 -9.07
N THR A 730 -13.20 7.26 -8.82
CA THR A 730 -11.82 7.54 -9.21
C THR A 730 -11.72 7.70 -10.73
N HIS A 731 -12.27 6.75 -11.48
CA HIS A 731 -12.30 6.81 -12.94
C HIS A 731 -13.06 8.04 -13.47
N ARG A 732 -14.23 8.36 -12.91
CA ARG A 732 -14.98 9.57 -13.28
C ARG A 732 -14.18 10.84 -13.02
N THR A 733 -13.49 10.93 -11.89
CA THR A 733 -12.66 12.10 -11.57
C THR A 733 -11.49 12.23 -12.54
N MET A 734 -10.81 11.13 -12.89
CA MET A 734 -9.75 11.13 -13.90
C MET A 734 -10.27 11.57 -15.27
N ALA A 735 -11.41 11.02 -15.72
CA ALA A 735 -12.01 11.38 -16.99
C ALA A 735 -12.43 12.86 -17.04
N GLN A 736 -13.01 13.37 -15.96
CA GLN A 736 -13.38 14.80 -15.86
C GLN A 736 -12.14 15.71 -15.93
N ASN A 737 -11.07 15.36 -15.21
CA ASN A 737 -9.82 16.11 -15.26
C ASN A 737 -9.22 16.14 -16.65
N ILE A 738 -9.19 14.99 -17.34
CA ILE A 738 -8.67 14.86 -18.70
C ILE A 738 -9.49 15.73 -19.69
N ILE A 739 -10.82 15.60 -19.65
CA ILE A 739 -11.72 16.35 -20.55
C ILE A 739 -11.58 17.85 -20.30
N PHE A 740 -11.51 18.29 -19.03
CA PHE A 740 -11.35 19.70 -18.69
C PHE A 740 -10.00 20.23 -19.19
N ALA A 741 -8.89 19.51 -18.90
CA ALA A 741 -7.55 19.92 -19.33
C ALA A 741 -7.43 20.03 -20.86
N LEU A 742 -7.93 19.04 -21.61
CA LEU A 742 -7.94 19.07 -23.07
C LEU A 742 -8.85 20.18 -23.61
N GLY A 743 -10.02 20.39 -23.02
CA GLY A 743 -10.96 21.43 -23.44
C GLY A 743 -10.35 22.83 -23.35
N VAL A 744 -9.71 23.16 -22.21
CA VAL A 744 -9.02 24.45 -22.04
C VAL A 744 -7.88 24.60 -23.08
N LYS A 745 -7.09 23.54 -23.31
CA LYS A 745 -6.00 23.57 -24.30
C LYS A 745 -6.50 23.83 -25.72
N VAL A 746 -7.60 23.19 -26.12
CA VAL A 746 -8.21 23.43 -27.43
C VAL A 746 -8.68 24.88 -27.55
N CYS A 747 -9.32 25.45 -26.52
CA CYS A 747 -9.74 26.83 -26.51
C CYS A 747 -8.57 27.80 -26.69
N PHE A 748 -7.46 27.58 -25.93
CA PHE A 748 -6.27 28.41 -26.04
C PHE A 748 -5.52 28.21 -27.38
N ALA A 749 -5.49 26.99 -27.93
CA ALA A 749 -4.91 26.75 -29.26
C ALA A 749 -5.64 27.51 -30.34
N VAL A 750 -6.99 27.54 -30.30
CA VAL A 750 -7.82 28.35 -31.21
C VAL A 750 -7.53 29.84 -31.01
N ALA A 751 -7.44 30.33 -29.78
CA ALA A 751 -7.12 31.72 -29.48
C ALA A 751 -5.70 32.11 -29.97
N ALA A 752 -4.73 31.21 -29.88
CA ALA A 752 -3.38 31.43 -30.42
C ALA A 752 -3.36 31.53 -31.93
N MET A 753 -4.09 30.66 -32.61
CA MET A 753 -4.24 30.72 -34.07
C MET A 753 -4.96 31.98 -34.54
N ALA A 754 -5.93 32.45 -33.76
CA ALA A 754 -6.60 33.74 -34.00
C ALA A 754 -5.71 34.97 -33.67
N GLY A 755 -4.54 34.76 -33.01
CA GLY A 755 -3.63 35.84 -32.62
C GLY A 755 -4.06 36.63 -31.41
N VAL A 756 -4.97 36.08 -30.57
CA VAL A 756 -5.47 36.72 -29.35
C VAL A 756 -4.68 36.29 -28.13
N ALA A 757 -4.17 35.04 -28.10
CA ALA A 757 -3.44 34.52 -26.99
C ALA A 757 -1.93 34.86 -27.09
N THR A 758 -1.36 35.36 -25.98
CA THR A 758 0.08 35.58 -25.81
C THR A 758 0.75 34.35 -25.18
N MET A 759 2.06 34.27 -25.25
CA MET A 759 2.83 33.15 -24.68
C MET A 759 2.67 33.03 -23.15
N TRP A 760 2.74 34.15 -22.43
CA TRP A 760 2.59 34.11 -20.97
C TRP A 760 1.17 33.75 -20.54
N MET A 761 0.12 34.14 -21.28
CA MET A 761 -1.27 33.68 -21.06
C MET A 761 -1.37 32.16 -21.20
N ALA A 762 -0.67 31.59 -22.17
CA ALA A 762 -0.63 30.15 -22.41
C ALA A 762 -0.04 29.38 -21.22
N VAL A 763 1.10 29.85 -20.69
CA VAL A 763 1.74 29.23 -19.51
C VAL A 763 0.87 29.38 -18.27
N PHE A 764 0.31 30.56 -18.05
CA PHE A 764 -0.57 30.83 -16.91
C PHE A 764 -1.83 29.93 -16.92
N ALA A 765 -2.41 29.76 -18.10
CA ALA A 765 -3.56 28.86 -18.28
C ALA A 765 -3.17 27.39 -18.00
N ASP A 766 -2.03 26.92 -18.51
CA ASP A 766 -1.56 25.55 -18.32
C ASP A 766 -1.26 25.26 -16.84
N THR A 767 -0.54 26.14 -16.17
CA THR A 767 -0.26 26.02 -14.72
C THR A 767 -1.55 26.07 -13.89
N GLY A 768 -2.48 26.99 -14.24
CA GLY A 768 -3.77 27.11 -13.55
C GLY A 768 -4.63 25.85 -13.69
N VAL A 769 -4.68 25.28 -14.89
CA VAL A 769 -5.39 24.00 -15.14
C VAL A 769 -4.74 22.87 -14.35
N THR A 770 -3.41 22.79 -14.34
CA THR A 770 -2.67 21.76 -13.60
C THR A 770 -3.01 21.82 -12.11
N LEU A 771 -2.98 23.00 -11.51
CA LEU A 771 -3.33 23.20 -10.09
C LEU A 771 -4.80 22.81 -9.79
N LEU A 772 -5.74 23.15 -10.69
CA LEU A 772 -7.15 22.78 -10.53
C LEU A 772 -7.36 21.26 -10.59
N VAL A 773 -6.77 20.56 -11.56
CA VAL A 773 -6.93 19.10 -11.67
C VAL A 773 -6.25 18.37 -10.53
N VAL A 774 -5.12 18.85 -10.01
CA VAL A 774 -4.48 18.34 -8.80
C VAL A 774 -5.40 18.52 -7.60
N ALA A 775 -5.96 19.71 -7.40
CA ALA A 775 -6.90 19.99 -6.31
C ALA A 775 -8.14 19.09 -6.39
N TRP A 776 -8.68 18.85 -7.59
CA TRP A 776 -9.80 17.92 -7.78
C TRP A 776 -9.43 16.48 -7.48
N GLY A 777 -8.25 16.01 -7.88
CA GLY A 777 -7.73 14.70 -7.51
C GLY A 777 -7.60 14.52 -5.99
N LEU A 778 -7.07 15.52 -5.30
CA LEU A 778 -6.91 15.50 -3.83
C LEU A 778 -8.23 15.49 -3.06
N ARG A 779 -9.33 16.01 -3.64
CA ARG A 779 -10.67 15.92 -3.02
C ARG A 779 -11.14 14.49 -2.78
N LEU A 780 -10.64 13.53 -3.55
CA LEU A 780 -10.94 12.10 -3.36
C LEU A 780 -10.54 11.61 -1.97
N MET A 781 -9.47 12.12 -1.38
CA MET A 781 -9.06 11.76 -0.01
C MET A 781 -10.15 12.03 1.05
N ARG A 782 -11.07 12.96 0.77
CA ARG A 782 -12.20 13.33 1.64
C ARG A 782 -13.55 12.77 1.16
N ALA A 783 -13.55 11.98 0.12
CA ALA A 783 -14.78 11.48 -0.50
C ALA A 783 -15.40 10.24 0.19
N GLY A 784 -14.86 9.78 1.33
CA GLY A 784 -15.32 8.57 2.02
C GLY A 784 -16.83 8.55 2.25
N ALA A 785 -17.39 9.60 2.86
CA ALA A 785 -18.84 9.71 3.09
C ALA A 785 -19.68 9.65 1.78
N LYS A 786 -19.15 10.16 0.67
CA LYS A 786 -19.80 10.07 -0.64
C LYS A 786 -19.80 8.63 -1.17
N VAL A 787 -18.69 7.91 -1.03
CA VAL A 787 -18.60 6.49 -1.43
C VAL A 787 -19.53 5.64 -0.58
N ASP A 788 -19.59 5.89 0.75
CA ASP A 788 -20.50 5.21 1.66
C ASP A 788 -21.97 5.41 1.23
N ALA A 789 -22.35 6.65 0.89
CA ALA A 789 -23.69 6.96 0.40
C ALA A 789 -23.99 6.23 -0.93
N MET A 790 -23.03 6.17 -1.87
CA MET A 790 -23.17 5.44 -3.14
C MET A 790 -23.28 3.91 -2.94
N THR A 791 -22.72 3.37 -1.87
CA THR A 791 -22.77 1.93 -1.56
C THR A 791 -24.11 1.56 -0.93
N ARG A 792 -24.71 2.46 -0.14
CA ARG A 792 -26.01 2.27 0.49
C ARG A 792 -27.19 2.46 -0.49
N ALA A 793 -27.03 3.36 -1.47
CA ALA A 793 -27.98 3.55 -2.56
C ALA A 793 -27.91 2.42 -3.60
#